data_30f8b78783f461ece26ae52f6a6df0ac
#
_entry.id   30f8b78783f461ece26ae52f6a6df0ac
#
_cell.length_a   1.000
_cell.length_b   1.000
_cell.length_c   1.000
_cell.angle_alpha   90.00
_cell.angle_beta   90.00
_cell.angle_gamma   90.00
#
_symmetry.space_group_name_H-M   'P 1'
#
loop_
_entity.id
_entity.type
_entity.pdbx_description
1 polymer ?
#
loop_
_entity_poly.entity_id
_entity_poly.type
_entity_poly.pdbx_seq_one_letter_code
_entity_poly.pdbx_strand_id
1 'polypeptide(L)'
;MNCQGQVFRLGQLLNLLEACFTIRSLDTTKCLHALSITMGPIPKQSIFICNNIISLYLFLGEVLNARKVFDTMPHRTVVSYNNLIIAYCRCGDVDDAWNLFCHMQGSGFVPTQYTLTGLLSCKLLNLSQGVQLKALSIKKGLFHADAFVGTALLGLFGRHEYLDEAILVFEDMPLKSLVTWNSMLSLLARNGFVKDCKILFRELVRMGVSISEGSFVSVLSGLVDSEDLEFGEQIHGLMVKSGFGSEIIAVNSLISVYVRCKAMHSMERLFEQVHIQNVVSWNTVIDALVKSERPKMALDLFLNMSSRGLMPSQATFVAVFDSCTSLRNMVCGESVHAKVIKSGFESDVIVGTALVDFYAKCDKLISSHKCFDQIEEKNVVSWNALILGYSNIFSSTSILLLQAMLELGYSPNEFSFSTILKSSSISDLHQLHGLVIRTGYESYEYVLSSLVMAYMRNGLINEALSFVKEFNNPLPVIPSNIIAGIYNRTGQYYETIKLLSLLEKPDVVSWNIVISACARSNNKNEVFDLFKHMHSARIHPDSYTFMSVLSVCTKFCHLDLGSSLHGLIIKTNLSDTFLCNVLIDMYGKCGRIDCSVKVFEETTYSNIFTWTALINSLGLNGYAHEAVKRFRNMLLMGLSPDALALRAILSSCRYGGLVSEGLEIFRQMGTDYGISPELDHYHCIVDLLAKNGQMKEAEKIIRSMPFPPNANIWRSFLEGCMRNEIAN
;
A
#
# COMPACT_ATOMS: atom_id res chain seq x y z
N MET A 1 76.45 -8.05 -18.83
CA MET A 1 75.62 -6.82 -18.84
C MET A 1 74.48 -7.03 -17.88
N ASN A 2 74.56 -6.72 -16.78
CA ASN A 2 74.70 -5.67 -15.84
C ASN A 2 73.40 -5.55 -15.01
N CYS A 3 73.44 -6.12 -13.82
CA CYS A 3 72.34 -5.94 -12.84
C CYS A 3 71.97 -4.47 -12.60
N GLN A 4 72.93 -3.54 -12.71
CA GLN A 4 72.64 -2.10 -12.56
C GLN A 4 71.77 -1.52 -13.67
N GLY A 5 71.93 -1.94 -14.93
CA GLY A 5 71.04 -1.47 -16.00
C GLY A 5 69.63 -2.04 -15.94
N GLN A 6 69.46 -3.24 -15.36
CA GLN A 6 68.15 -3.83 -15.13
C GLN A 6 67.37 -3.16 -13.98
N VAL A 7 68.12 -2.81 -12.88
CA VAL A 7 67.52 -2.11 -11.71
C VAL A 7 67.05 -0.68 -12.10
N PHE A 8 67.82 0.03 -12.93
CA PHE A 8 67.46 1.36 -13.41
C PHE A 8 66.23 1.34 -14.31
N ARG A 9 66.13 0.36 -15.22
CA ARG A 9 64.91 0.18 -16.08
C ARG A 9 63.70 -0.21 -15.29
N LEU A 10 63.86 -0.99 -14.19
CA LEU A 10 62.76 -1.38 -13.32
C LEU A 10 62.19 -0.18 -12.53
N GLY A 11 63.06 0.69 -11.99
CA GLY A 11 62.63 1.91 -11.32
C GLY A 11 61.83 2.84 -12.26
N GLN A 12 62.19 2.95 -13.52
CA GLN A 12 61.43 3.70 -14.53
C GLN A 12 60.06 3.10 -14.81
N LEU A 13 59.95 1.77 -14.84
CA LEU A 13 58.71 1.03 -15.06
C LEU A 13 57.75 1.15 -13.86
N LEU A 14 58.26 1.20 -12.65
CA LEU A 14 57.46 1.46 -11.45
C LEU A 14 56.90 2.87 -11.40
N ASN A 15 57.73 3.88 -11.77
CA ASN A 15 57.29 5.26 -11.86
C ASN A 15 56.21 5.45 -12.97
N LEU A 16 56.36 4.73 -14.09
CA LEU A 16 55.34 4.71 -15.16
C LEU A 16 54.06 4.01 -14.71
N LEU A 17 54.14 2.96 -13.89
CA LEU A 17 52.96 2.30 -13.26
C LEU A 17 52.18 3.28 -12.38
N GLU A 18 52.86 4.01 -11.48
CA GLU A 18 52.22 5.00 -10.63
C GLU A 18 51.58 6.13 -11.47
N ALA A 19 52.27 6.60 -12.54
CA ALA A 19 51.70 7.58 -13.45
C ALA A 19 50.48 7.04 -14.18
N CYS A 20 50.44 5.77 -14.59
CA CYS A 20 49.28 5.16 -15.24
C CYS A 20 48.06 5.05 -14.30
N PHE A 21 48.23 4.80 -12.99
CA PHE A 21 47.16 4.85 -12.00
C PHE A 21 46.54 6.25 -11.83
N THR A 22 47.36 7.30 -12.03
CA THR A 22 46.88 8.69 -11.95
C THR A 22 46.23 9.15 -13.25
N ILE A 23 46.78 8.80 -14.43
CA ILE A 23 46.28 9.22 -15.76
C ILE A 23 45.01 8.47 -16.17
N ARG A 24 44.83 7.23 -15.73
CA ARG A 24 43.66 6.38 -16.00
C ARG A 24 43.30 6.23 -17.49
N SER A 25 44.29 6.05 -18.35
CA SER A 25 44.10 5.89 -19.78
C SER A 25 44.40 4.47 -20.26
N LEU A 26 43.52 3.93 -21.12
CA LEU A 26 43.68 2.60 -21.70
C LEU A 26 44.91 2.49 -22.58
N ASP A 27 45.20 3.53 -23.37
CA ASP A 27 46.34 3.54 -24.29
C ASP A 27 47.67 3.54 -23.55
N THR A 28 47.77 4.31 -22.46
CA THR A 28 48.98 4.30 -21.60
C THR A 28 49.16 2.94 -20.94
N THR A 29 48.09 2.27 -20.55
CA THR A 29 48.15 0.91 -19.98
C THR A 29 48.60 -0.12 -21.01
N LYS A 30 48.10 -0.04 -22.25
CA LYS A 30 48.55 -0.90 -23.36
C LYS A 30 50.05 -0.67 -23.69
N CYS A 31 50.51 0.58 -23.73
CA CYS A 31 51.93 0.90 -23.93
C CYS A 31 52.79 0.33 -22.81
N LEU A 32 52.36 0.45 -21.54
CA LEU A 32 53.07 -0.12 -20.41
C LEU A 32 53.13 -1.65 -20.47
N HIS A 33 52.02 -2.30 -20.85
CA HIS A 33 51.96 -3.74 -21.04
C HIS A 33 52.94 -4.19 -22.15
N ALA A 34 52.96 -3.50 -23.32
CA ALA A 34 53.89 -3.78 -24.40
C ALA A 34 55.34 -3.61 -23.96
N LEU A 35 55.66 -2.54 -23.21
CA LEU A 35 56.97 -2.32 -22.62
C LEU A 35 57.39 -3.45 -21.67
N SER A 36 56.46 -3.94 -20.82
CA SER A 36 56.75 -5.04 -19.89
C SER A 36 57.07 -6.34 -20.62
N ILE A 37 56.47 -6.62 -21.77
CA ILE A 37 56.76 -7.78 -22.60
C ILE A 37 58.17 -7.66 -23.27
N THR A 38 58.51 -6.50 -23.79
CA THR A 38 59.77 -6.27 -24.51
C THR A 38 60.98 -6.27 -23.59
N MET A 39 60.82 -5.96 -22.32
CA MET A 39 61.91 -5.96 -21.34
C MET A 39 62.37 -7.34 -20.88
N GLY A 40 61.62 -8.42 -21.17
CA GLY A 40 61.92 -9.80 -20.87
C GLY A 40 61.71 -10.20 -19.40
N PRO A 41 61.75 -11.51 -19.06
CA PRO A 41 61.37 -12.02 -17.74
C PRO A 41 62.44 -11.74 -16.68
N ILE A 42 62.14 -10.89 -15.70
CA ILE A 42 62.89 -10.74 -14.46
C ILE A 42 62.13 -11.56 -13.37
N PRO A 43 62.68 -12.68 -12.87
CA PRO A 43 61.87 -13.77 -12.28
C PRO A 43 61.01 -13.44 -11.06
N LYS A 44 61.35 -12.52 -10.17
CA LYS A 44 60.53 -12.16 -8.99
C LYS A 44 59.79 -10.85 -9.10
N GLN A 45 60.25 -9.95 -9.91
CA GLN A 45 59.68 -8.59 -10.11
C GLN A 45 58.65 -8.57 -11.21
N SER A 46 58.68 -9.52 -12.16
CA SER A 46 57.68 -9.67 -13.22
C SER A 46 56.27 -9.94 -12.69
N ILE A 47 56.16 -10.71 -11.56
CA ILE A 47 54.87 -11.00 -10.95
C ILE A 47 54.20 -9.75 -10.38
N PHE A 48 54.96 -8.88 -9.71
CA PHE A 48 54.43 -7.61 -9.19
C PHE A 48 53.95 -6.69 -10.31
N ILE A 49 54.73 -6.57 -11.37
CA ILE A 49 54.40 -5.75 -12.54
C ILE A 49 53.13 -6.28 -13.24
N CYS A 50 53.04 -7.61 -13.48
CA CYS A 50 51.90 -8.24 -14.09
C CYS A 50 50.63 -8.07 -13.24
N ASN A 51 50.71 -8.23 -11.92
CA ASN A 51 49.59 -7.99 -11.03
C ASN A 51 49.07 -6.54 -11.05
N ASN A 52 50.00 -5.57 -11.15
CA ASN A 52 49.60 -4.16 -11.27
C ASN A 52 49.02 -3.85 -12.66
N ILE A 53 49.51 -4.44 -13.74
CA ILE A 53 48.93 -4.31 -15.09
C ILE A 53 47.51 -4.96 -15.11
N ILE A 54 47.36 -6.13 -14.50
CA ILE A 54 46.03 -6.74 -14.31
C ILE A 54 45.11 -5.77 -13.57
N SER A 55 45.55 -5.20 -12.43
CA SER A 55 44.78 -4.24 -11.66
C SER A 55 44.39 -3.00 -12.44
N LEU A 56 45.30 -2.47 -13.30
CA LEU A 56 45.03 -1.33 -14.17
C LEU A 56 43.93 -1.67 -15.21
N TYR A 57 44.06 -2.81 -15.89
CA TYR A 57 43.06 -3.23 -16.88
C TYR A 57 41.70 -3.44 -16.19
N LEU A 58 41.66 -4.05 -15.01
CA LEU A 58 40.43 -4.25 -14.23
C LEU A 58 39.80 -2.94 -13.77
N PHE A 59 40.65 -1.96 -13.40
CA PHE A 59 40.18 -0.63 -13.02
C PHE A 59 39.54 0.11 -14.22
N LEU A 60 40.04 -0.12 -15.43
CA LEU A 60 39.51 0.44 -16.66
C LEU A 60 38.33 -0.36 -17.27
N GLY A 61 37.88 -1.45 -16.59
CA GLY A 61 36.78 -2.30 -17.07
C GLY A 61 37.16 -3.34 -18.13
N GLU A 62 38.45 -3.44 -18.48
CA GLU A 62 38.97 -4.30 -19.53
C GLU A 62 39.34 -5.71 -19.03
N VAL A 63 38.33 -6.48 -18.57
CA VAL A 63 38.51 -7.79 -17.93
C VAL A 63 39.18 -8.80 -18.87
N LEU A 64 38.83 -8.78 -20.17
CA LEU A 64 39.42 -9.68 -21.16
C LEU A 64 40.92 -9.46 -21.34
N ASN A 65 41.38 -8.21 -21.33
CA ASN A 65 42.81 -7.89 -21.43
C ASN A 65 43.55 -8.26 -20.15
N ALA A 66 42.94 -8.06 -18.98
CA ALA A 66 43.45 -8.54 -17.70
C ALA A 66 43.59 -10.07 -17.67
N ARG A 67 42.63 -10.80 -18.24
CA ARG A 67 42.68 -12.26 -18.36
C ARG A 67 43.83 -12.73 -19.26
N LYS A 68 44.03 -12.10 -20.40
CA LYS A 68 45.16 -12.42 -21.28
C LYS A 68 46.51 -12.25 -20.58
N VAL A 69 46.70 -11.16 -19.82
CA VAL A 69 47.88 -10.96 -19.00
C VAL A 69 48.09 -12.10 -18.00
N PHE A 70 47.03 -12.47 -17.28
CA PHE A 70 47.08 -13.57 -16.31
C PHE A 70 47.43 -14.93 -16.95
N ASP A 71 46.85 -15.21 -18.13
CA ASP A 71 47.11 -16.50 -18.82
C ASP A 71 48.53 -16.60 -19.36
N THR A 72 49.15 -15.50 -19.69
CA THR A 72 50.56 -15.44 -20.16
C THR A 72 51.58 -15.38 -19.02
N MET A 73 51.16 -15.21 -17.77
CA MET A 73 52.06 -15.18 -16.62
C MET A 73 52.75 -16.54 -16.40
N PRO A 74 54.11 -16.61 -16.34
CA PRO A 74 54.82 -17.84 -16.07
C PRO A 74 54.64 -18.35 -14.63
N HIS A 75 54.52 -17.46 -13.67
CA HIS A 75 54.27 -17.74 -12.28
C HIS A 75 53.12 -16.90 -11.78
N ARG A 76 52.12 -17.56 -11.21
CA ARG A 76 50.92 -16.93 -10.62
C ARG A 76 51.02 -16.95 -9.10
N THR A 77 50.34 -16.01 -8.47
CA THR A 77 50.24 -15.94 -7.00
C THR A 77 48.78 -15.86 -6.57
N VAL A 78 48.49 -16.05 -5.29
CA VAL A 78 47.15 -15.84 -4.73
C VAL A 78 46.58 -14.47 -5.06
N VAL A 79 47.44 -13.43 -5.10
CA VAL A 79 47.03 -12.06 -5.46
C VAL A 79 46.58 -12.00 -6.92
N SER A 80 47.30 -12.67 -7.86
CA SER A 80 46.91 -12.72 -9.28
C SER A 80 45.53 -13.35 -9.45
N TYR A 81 45.23 -14.43 -8.76
CA TYR A 81 43.93 -15.09 -8.74
C TYR A 81 42.85 -14.18 -8.14
N ASN A 82 43.13 -13.61 -6.95
CA ASN A 82 42.14 -12.74 -6.27
C ASN A 82 41.72 -11.55 -7.08
N ASN A 83 42.64 -10.87 -7.77
CA ASN A 83 42.33 -9.73 -8.61
C ASN A 83 41.27 -10.09 -9.68
N LEU A 84 41.46 -11.20 -10.40
CA LEU A 84 40.53 -11.64 -11.43
C LEU A 84 39.21 -12.20 -10.85
N ILE A 85 39.26 -13.00 -9.80
CA ILE A 85 38.06 -13.54 -9.13
C ILE A 85 37.16 -12.38 -8.70
N ILE A 86 37.72 -11.37 -8.02
CA ILE A 86 36.94 -10.20 -7.58
C ILE A 86 36.39 -9.41 -8.77
N ALA A 87 37.14 -9.31 -9.86
CA ALA A 87 36.71 -8.61 -11.05
C ALA A 87 35.52 -9.34 -11.74
N TYR A 88 35.64 -10.65 -11.95
CA TYR A 88 34.54 -11.46 -12.47
C TYR A 88 33.28 -11.38 -11.60
N CYS A 89 33.44 -11.44 -10.28
CA CYS A 89 32.34 -11.26 -9.33
C CYS A 89 31.64 -9.89 -9.46
N ARG A 90 32.41 -8.82 -9.72
CA ARG A 90 31.85 -7.47 -9.94
C ARG A 90 31.11 -7.34 -11.27
N CYS A 91 31.61 -8.01 -12.33
CA CYS A 91 30.95 -8.04 -13.62
C CYS A 91 29.73 -8.98 -13.67
N GLY A 92 29.53 -9.82 -12.65
CA GLY A 92 28.43 -10.79 -12.61
C GLY A 92 28.76 -12.16 -13.24
N ASP A 93 29.98 -12.35 -13.72
CA ASP A 93 30.42 -13.61 -14.35
C ASP A 93 30.83 -14.64 -13.29
N VAL A 94 29.82 -15.23 -12.63
CA VAL A 94 30.01 -16.15 -11.50
C VAL A 94 30.73 -17.43 -11.91
N ASP A 95 30.40 -17.94 -13.08
CA ASP A 95 30.96 -19.23 -13.56
C ASP A 95 32.47 -19.09 -13.81
N ASP A 96 32.91 -18.01 -14.42
CA ASP A 96 34.33 -17.75 -14.61
C ASP A 96 35.07 -17.49 -13.30
N ALA A 97 34.44 -16.77 -12.36
CA ALA A 97 35.01 -16.59 -11.02
C ALA A 97 35.15 -17.91 -10.27
N TRP A 98 34.12 -18.78 -10.34
CA TRP A 98 34.14 -20.10 -9.69
C TRP A 98 35.13 -21.03 -10.32
N ASN A 99 35.21 -21.13 -11.64
CA ASN A 99 36.16 -21.92 -12.39
C ASN A 99 37.61 -21.51 -12.04
N LEU A 100 37.87 -20.18 -11.97
CA LEU A 100 39.16 -19.65 -11.59
C LEU A 100 39.54 -20.00 -10.15
N PHE A 101 38.56 -20.00 -9.25
CA PHE A 101 38.73 -20.43 -7.85
C PHE A 101 39.04 -21.92 -7.76
N CYS A 102 38.35 -22.79 -8.50
CA CYS A 102 38.63 -24.22 -8.55
C CYS A 102 40.04 -24.48 -9.13
N HIS A 103 40.42 -23.74 -10.20
CA HIS A 103 41.78 -23.84 -10.77
C HIS A 103 42.85 -23.39 -9.79
N MET A 104 42.60 -22.33 -9.00
CA MET A 104 43.49 -21.88 -7.93
C MET A 104 43.74 -22.98 -6.90
N GLN A 105 42.70 -23.66 -6.43
CA GLN A 105 42.80 -24.78 -5.51
C GLN A 105 43.51 -26.00 -6.11
N GLY A 106 43.17 -26.35 -7.36
CA GLY A 106 43.82 -27.43 -8.11
C GLY A 106 45.33 -27.20 -8.34
N SER A 107 45.74 -25.92 -8.41
CA SER A 107 47.16 -25.52 -8.50
C SER A 107 47.87 -25.50 -7.15
N GLY A 108 47.24 -25.92 -6.06
CA GLY A 108 47.82 -25.99 -4.73
C GLY A 108 47.85 -24.67 -3.93
N PHE A 109 47.22 -23.60 -4.43
CA PHE A 109 47.16 -22.35 -3.69
C PHE A 109 46.02 -22.37 -2.65
N VAL A 110 46.34 -21.89 -1.44
CA VAL A 110 45.37 -21.81 -0.34
C VAL A 110 44.58 -20.51 -0.47
N PRO A 111 43.26 -20.59 -0.49
CA PRO A 111 42.40 -19.39 -0.50
C PRO A 111 42.63 -18.53 0.74
N THR A 112 42.62 -17.24 0.57
CA THR A 112 42.74 -16.25 1.66
C THR A 112 41.35 -15.65 1.98
N GLN A 113 41.29 -14.90 3.07
CA GLN A 113 40.07 -14.12 3.39
C GLN A 113 39.59 -13.27 2.22
N TYR A 114 40.48 -12.64 1.45
CA TYR A 114 40.18 -11.83 0.28
C TYR A 114 39.55 -12.66 -0.86
N THR A 115 40.01 -13.89 -1.05
CA THR A 115 39.45 -14.84 -2.02
C THR A 115 37.99 -15.16 -1.65
N LEU A 116 37.76 -15.54 -0.38
CA LEU A 116 36.41 -15.93 0.09
C LEU A 116 35.45 -14.77 0.13
N THR A 117 35.88 -13.62 0.66
CA THR A 117 35.01 -12.41 0.68
C THR A 117 34.70 -11.92 -0.70
N GLY A 118 35.63 -11.99 -1.66
CA GLY A 118 35.41 -11.64 -3.06
C GLY A 118 34.29 -12.49 -3.68
N LEU A 119 34.39 -13.83 -3.54
CA LEU A 119 33.36 -14.76 -4.04
C LEU A 119 32.01 -14.58 -3.33
N LEU A 120 32.00 -14.51 -2.00
CA LEU A 120 30.77 -14.36 -1.19
C LEU A 120 30.06 -13.02 -1.46
N SER A 121 30.79 -12.00 -1.90
CA SER A 121 30.21 -10.70 -2.28
C SER A 121 29.53 -10.71 -3.64
N CYS A 122 29.73 -11.76 -4.44
CA CYS A 122 29.11 -11.88 -5.75
C CYS A 122 27.58 -11.99 -5.63
N LYS A 123 26.86 -11.12 -6.34
CA LYS A 123 25.38 -11.07 -6.25
C LYS A 123 24.68 -12.31 -6.79
N LEU A 124 25.28 -12.96 -7.78
CA LEU A 124 24.71 -14.12 -8.48
C LEU A 124 25.24 -15.47 -7.98
N LEU A 125 26.07 -15.47 -6.92
CA LEU A 125 26.57 -16.72 -6.31
C LEU A 125 25.40 -17.53 -5.76
N ASN A 126 25.31 -18.81 -6.13
CA ASN A 126 24.23 -19.66 -5.64
C ASN A 126 24.48 -20.14 -4.19
N LEU A 127 23.39 -20.55 -3.53
CA LEU A 127 23.43 -20.96 -2.13
C LEU A 127 24.36 -22.18 -1.91
N SER A 128 24.34 -23.16 -2.82
CA SER A 128 25.17 -24.37 -2.72
C SER A 128 26.65 -24.03 -2.72
N GLN A 129 27.11 -23.14 -3.58
CA GLN A 129 28.48 -22.62 -3.61
C GLN A 129 28.81 -21.86 -2.30
N GLY A 130 27.84 -21.06 -1.80
CA GLY A 130 28.01 -20.34 -0.54
C GLY A 130 28.21 -21.25 0.66
N VAL A 131 27.45 -22.34 0.77
CA VAL A 131 27.61 -23.38 1.83
C VAL A 131 28.97 -24.07 1.72
N GLN A 132 29.43 -24.35 0.49
CA GLN A 132 30.80 -24.92 0.30
C GLN A 132 31.88 -23.95 0.78
N LEU A 133 31.75 -22.64 0.49
CA LEU A 133 32.68 -21.61 0.97
C LEU A 133 32.61 -21.44 2.49
N LYS A 134 31.43 -21.56 3.14
CA LYS A 134 31.29 -21.61 4.60
C LYS A 134 32.09 -22.79 5.19
N ALA A 135 31.87 -23.99 4.68
CA ALA A 135 32.57 -25.18 5.13
C ALA A 135 34.10 -25.07 4.95
N LEU A 136 34.55 -24.53 3.82
CA LEU A 136 35.94 -24.27 3.53
C LEU A 136 36.55 -23.22 4.49
N SER A 137 35.82 -22.16 4.79
CA SER A 137 36.27 -21.09 5.69
C SER A 137 36.50 -21.64 7.13
N ILE A 138 35.61 -22.51 7.61
CA ILE A 138 35.73 -23.17 8.91
C ILE A 138 36.94 -24.14 8.90
N LYS A 139 37.04 -25.00 7.88
CA LYS A 139 38.13 -25.97 7.74
C LYS A 139 39.53 -25.33 7.70
N LYS A 140 39.59 -24.11 7.10
CA LYS A 140 40.87 -23.37 7.02
C LYS A 140 41.11 -22.41 8.18
N GLY A 141 40.19 -22.32 9.15
CA GLY A 141 40.28 -21.42 10.30
C GLY A 141 40.05 -19.93 9.97
N LEU A 142 39.69 -19.61 8.72
CA LEU A 142 39.49 -18.23 8.26
C LEU A 142 38.22 -17.61 8.83
N PHE A 143 37.23 -18.43 9.19
CA PHE A 143 35.97 -17.98 9.80
C PHE A 143 36.20 -17.40 11.21
N HIS A 144 37.13 -17.96 11.97
CA HIS A 144 37.42 -17.52 13.33
C HIS A 144 38.55 -16.48 13.41
N ALA A 145 39.27 -16.28 12.32
CA ALA A 145 40.44 -15.39 12.31
C ALA A 145 40.07 -13.92 12.14
N ASP A 146 38.97 -13.64 11.45
CA ASP A 146 38.55 -12.27 11.09
C ASP A 146 37.05 -12.17 10.87
N ALA A 147 36.50 -10.97 11.15
CA ALA A 147 35.09 -10.67 10.95
C ALA A 147 34.64 -10.57 9.46
N PHE A 148 35.58 -10.42 8.52
CA PHE A 148 35.25 -10.16 7.10
C PHE A 148 34.53 -11.33 6.44
N VAL A 149 35.02 -12.57 6.64
CA VAL A 149 34.40 -13.75 6.01
C VAL A 149 33.00 -14.01 6.57
N GLY A 150 32.84 -13.90 7.89
CA GLY A 150 31.54 -14.05 8.55
C GLY A 150 30.51 -12.97 8.05
N THR A 151 30.97 -11.73 7.98
CA THR A 151 30.11 -10.63 7.46
C THR A 151 29.71 -10.85 6.00
N ALA A 152 30.60 -11.36 5.15
CA ALA A 152 30.28 -11.70 3.77
C ALA A 152 29.29 -12.88 3.66
N LEU A 153 29.41 -13.89 4.57
CA LEU A 153 28.43 -14.97 4.69
C LEU A 153 27.04 -14.47 5.12
N LEU A 154 26.97 -13.55 6.09
CA LEU A 154 25.71 -12.89 6.45
C LEU A 154 25.06 -12.22 5.23
N GLY A 155 25.86 -11.51 4.45
CA GLY A 155 25.38 -10.85 3.21
C GLY A 155 24.89 -11.86 2.17
N LEU A 156 25.51 -13.03 2.05
CA LEU A 156 25.08 -14.10 1.16
C LEU A 156 23.73 -14.70 1.62
N PHE A 157 23.66 -15.19 2.86
CA PHE A 157 22.44 -15.81 3.39
C PHE A 157 21.27 -14.80 3.39
N GLY A 158 21.54 -13.54 3.67
CA GLY A 158 20.54 -12.48 3.61
C GLY A 158 19.97 -12.22 2.21
N ARG A 159 20.78 -12.35 1.16
CA ARG A 159 20.31 -12.22 -0.24
C ARG A 159 19.45 -13.39 -0.69
N HIS A 160 19.66 -14.56 -0.11
CA HIS A 160 18.90 -15.77 -0.42
C HIS A 160 17.73 -16.03 0.56
N GLU A 161 17.43 -15.08 1.45
CA GLU A 161 16.32 -15.16 2.44
C GLU A 161 16.46 -16.30 3.46
N TYR A 162 17.68 -16.82 3.67
CA TYR A 162 17.98 -17.83 4.68
C TYR A 162 18.38 -17.17 6.00
N LEU A 163 17.39 -16.62 6.71
CA LEU A 163 17.61 -15.84 7.92
C LEU A 163 18.16 -16.68 9.07
N ASP A 164 17.64 -17.90 9.28
CA ASP A 164 18.07 -18.79 10.36
C ASP A 164 19.57 -19.12 10.25
N GLU A 165 20.05 -19.40 9.03
CA GLU A 165 21.47 -19.62 8.78
C GLU A 165 22.32 -18.37 9.01
N ALA A 166 21.77 -17.19 8.70
CA ALA A 166 22.47 -15.94 8.98
C ALA A 166 22.58 -15.68 10.49
N ILE A 167 21.54 -15.96 11.27
CA ILE A 167 21.54 -15.85 12.73
C ILE A 167 22.60 -16.79 13.30
N LEU A 168 22.62 -18.05 12.90
CA LEU A 168 23.63 -19.02 13.34
C LEU A 168 25.06 -18.57 13.02
N VAL A 169 25.30 -18.04 11.80
CA VAL A 169 26.61 -17.49 11.44
C VAL A 169 26.99 -16.32 12.35
N PHE A 170 26.03 -15.43 12.63
CA PHE A 170 26.27 -14.28 13.50
C PHE A 170 26.60 -14.71 14.94
N GLU A 171 25.89 -15.69 15.50
CA GLU A 171 26.12 -16.22 16.83
C GLU A 171 27.47 -16.91 16.94
N ASP A 172 27.84 -17.75 15.96
CA ASP A 172 29.08 -18.49 15.90
C ASP A 172 30.34 -17.63 15.69
N MET A 173 30.17 -16.37 15.26
CA MET A 173 31.31 -15.46 15.04
C MET A 173 31.95 -15.03 16.38
N PRO A 174 33.24 -15.33 16.63
CA PRO A 174 33.91 -14.89 17.86
C PRO A 174 34.24 -13.40 17.87
N LEU A 175 34.50 -12.85 16.70
CA LEU A 175 34.78 -11.41 16.50
C LEU A 175 33.72 -10.78 15.63
N LYS A 176 33.01 -9.82 16.19
CA LYS A 176 31.97 -9.05 15.48
C LYS A 176 32.43 -7.61 15.31
N SER A 177 32.62 -7.19 14.07
CA SER A 177 32.89 -5.78 13.74
C SER A 177 31.61 -4.97 13.74
N LEU A 178 31.69 -3.63 13.79
CA LEU A 178 30.54 -2.76 13.63
C LEU A 178 29.78 -3.03 12.33
N VAL A 179 30.51 -3.35 11.24
CA VAL A 179 29.90 -3.71 9.93
C VAL A 179 29.08 -5.00 10.06
N THR A 180 29.56 -5.98 10.83
CA THR A 180 28.85 -7.24 11.11
C THR A 180 27.52 -6.98 11.82
N TRP A 181 27.53 -6.13 12.87
CA TRP A 181 26.33 -5.72 13.60
C TRP A 181 25.34 -5.00 12.70
N ASN A 182 25.82 -4.02 11.92
CA ASN A 182 24.97 -3.28 11.00
C ASN A 182 24.37 -4.16 9.89
N SER A 183 25.15 -5.14 9.41
CA SER A 183 24.66 -6.09 8.40
C SER A 183 23.54 -6.97 8.97
N MET A 184 23.68 -7.45 10.21
CA MET A 184 22.65 -8.25 10.87
C MET A 184 21.40 -7.42 11.20
N LEU A 185 21.57 -6.18 11.71
CA LEU A 185 20.46 -5.26 11.95
C LEU A 185 19.68 -4.98 10.65
N SER A 186 20.38 -4.69 9.56
CA SER A 186 19.76 -4.44 8.25
C SER A 186 19.03 -5.67 7.70
N LEU A 187 19.56 -6.87 7.97
CA LEU A 187 18.96 -8.13 7.57
C LEU A 187 17.65 -8.38 8.31
N LEU A 188 17.64 -8.27 9.63
CA LEU A 188 16.44 -8.42 10.47
C LEU A 188 15.38 -7.38 10.12
N ALA A 189 15.80 -6.13 9.91
CA ALA A 189 14.91 -5.04 9.52
C ALA A 189 14.19 -5.30 8.20
N ARG A 190 14.93 -5.75 7.16
CA ARG A 190 14.35 -6.03 5.82
C ARG A 190 13.40 -7.22 5.82
N ASN A 191 13.63 -8.20 6.68
CA ASN A 191 12.79 -9.39 6.77
C ASN A 191 11.63 -9.23 7.78
N GLY A 192 11.40 -8.02 8.34
CA GLY A 192 10.27 -7.73 9.22
C GLY A 192 10.41 -8.26 10.65
N PHE A 193 11.60 -8.75 11.06
CA PHE A 193 11.87 -9.21 12.43
C PHE A 193 12.21 -8.04 13.36
N VAL A 194 11.22 -7.15 13.51
CA VAL A 194 11.38 -5.87 14.25
C VAL A 194 11.76 -6.10 15.71
N LYS A 195 11.17 -7.11 16.37
CA LYS A 195 11.46 -7.43 17.79
C LYS A 195 12.91 -7.81 18.00
N ASP A 196 13.43 -8.70 17.14
CA ASP A 196 14.81 -9.17 17.23
C ASP A 196 15.79 -8.06 16.85
N CYS A 197 15.43 -7.21 15.88
CA CYS A 197 16.20 -6.03 15.52
C CYS A 197 16.33 -5.04 16.71
N LYS A 198 15.24 -4.80 17.47
CA LYS A 198 15.26 -3.97 18.69
C LYS A 198 16.15 -4.58 19.78
N ILE A 199 16.08 -5.91 19.99
CA ILE A 199 16.88 -6.62 20.96
C ILE A 199 18.36 -6.51 20.59
N LEU A 200 18.70 -6.80 19.34
CA LEU A 200 20.05 -6.76 18.82
C LEU A 200 20.67 -5.36 18.91
N PHE A 201 19.90 -4.32 18.62
CA PHE A 201 20.37 -2.93 18.74
C PHE A 201 20.64 -2.55 20.21
N ARG A 202 19.78 -2.98 21.15
CA ARG A 202 20.01 -2.78 22.58
C ARG A 202 21.26 -3.51 23.07
N GLU A 203 21.54 -4.68 22.54
CA GLU A 203 22.75 -5.44 22.84
C GLU A 203 23.99 -4.71 22.32
N LEU A 204 23.97 -4.22 21.07
CA LEU A 204 25.05 -3.40 20.51
C LEU A 204 25.38 -2.21 21.41
N VAL A 205 24.37 -1.50 21.90
CA VAL A 205 24.54 -0.35 22.81
C VAL A 205 25.15 -0.79 24.16
N ARG A 206 24.68 -1.93 24.72
CA ARG A 206 25.20 -2.47 26.01
C ARG A 206 26.63 -2.90 25.95
N MET A 207 27.06 -3.46 24.79
CA MET A 207 28.44 -3.89 24.55
C MET A 207 29.43 -2.71 24.48
N GLY A 208 28.95 -1.47 24.47
CA GLY A 208 29.79 -0.28 24.38
C GLY A 208 30.49 -0.12 23.02
N VAL A 209 30.00 -0.79 21.97
CA VAL A 209 30.53 -0.66 20.64
C VAL A 209 30.16 0.75 20.12
N SER A 210 31.13 1.44 19.52
CA SER A 210 30.90 2.77 18.94
C SER A 210 29.81 2.71 17.86
N ILE A 211 28.67 3.36 18.12
CA ILE A 211 27.55 3.39 17.18
C ILE A 211 27.94 4.31 16.02
N SER A 212 27.57 3.94 14.79
CA SER A 212 27.74 4.76 13.59
C SER A 212 26.41 5.22 13.03
N GLU A 213 26.43 6.16 12.11
CA GLU A 213 25.26 6.57 11.34
C GLU A 213 24.55 5.35 10.70
N GLY A 214 25.34 4.42 10.11
CA GLY A 214 24.82 3.18 9.52
C GLY A 214 24.08 2.27 10.50
N SER A 215 24.45 2.28 11.79
CA SER A 215 23.72 1.52 12.83
C SER A 215 22.31 2.09 13.04
N PHE A 216 22.19 3.41 13.13
CA PHE A 216 20.89 4.09 13.26
C PHE A 216 20.03 3.87 12.03
N VAL A 217 20.58 4.05 10.82
CA VAL A 217 19.86 3.82 9.56
C VAL A 217 19.36 2.37 9.47
N SER A 218 20.18 1.41 9.83
CA SER A 218 19.80 -0.02 9.77
C SER A 218 18.63 -0.34 10.69
N VAL A 219 18.66 0.10 11.94
CA VAL A 219 17.56 -0.18 12.89
C VAL A 219 16.29 0.61 12.54
N LEU A 220 16.40 1.90 12.14
CA LEU A 220 15.27 2.73 11.77
C LEU A 220 14.54 2.21 10.54
N SER A 221 15.24 1.55 9.61
CA SER A 221 14.62 0.95 8.42
C SER A 221 13.60 -0.14 8.73
N GLY A 222 13.75 -0.82 9.88
CA GLY A 222 12.87 -1.89 10.34
C GLY A 222 11.62 -1.43 11.10
N LEU A 223 11.57 -0.18 11.56
CA LEU A 223 10.42 0.34 12.31
C LEU A 223 9.31 0.76 11.34
N VAL A 224 8.18 0.05 11.38
CA VAL A 224 7.10 0.23 10.39
C VAL A 224 5.76 0.57 11.05
N ASP A 225 5.47 0.01 12.23
CA ASP A 225 4.18 0.10 12.88
C ASP A 225 4.09 1.23 13.91
N SER A 226 2.87 1.64 14.25
CA SER A 226 2.61 2.64 15.28
C SER A 226 3.12 2.23 16.68
N GLU A 227 3.20 0.93 16.96
CA GLU A 227 3.78 0.38 18.19
C GLU A 227 5.30 0.60 18.30
N ASP A 228 5.95 0.94 17.19
CA ASP A 228 7.39 1.19 17.14
C ASP A 228 7.76 2.64 17.50
N LEU A 229 6.77 3.52 17.66
CA LEU A 229 6.99 4.96 17.87
C LEU A 229 7.85 5.24 19.10
N GLU A 230 7.54 4.61 20.24
CA GLU A 230 8.29 4.79 21.48
C GLU A 230 9.78 4.43 21.31
N PHE A 231 10.06 3.34 20.61
CA PHE A 231 11.43 2.95 20.33
C PHE A 231 12.11 3.90 19.33
N GLY A 232 11.39 4.43 18.34
CA GLY A 232 11.87 5.48 17.45
C GLY A 232 12.27 6.74 18.19
N GLU A 233 11.49 7.16 19.20
CA GLU A 233 11.81 8.30 20.08
C GLU A 233 13.02 8.04 20.96
N GLN A 234 13.19 6.81 21.49
CA GLN A 234 14.38 6.39 22.22
C GLN A 234 15.63 6.51 21.35
N ILE A 235 15.55 6.04 20.08
CA ILE A 235 16.66 6.16 19.12
C ILE A 235 16.95 7.61 18.80
N HIS A 236 15.92 8.45 18.60
CA HIS A 236 16.09 9.91 18.40
C HIS A 236 16.89 10.55 19.53
N GLY A 237 16.51 10.27 20.79
CA GLY A 237 17.23 10.76 21.96
C GLY A 237 18.69 10.26 22.00
N LEU A 238 18.94 9.02 21.58
CA LEU A 238 20.29 8.47 21.50
C LEU A 238 21.10 9.11 20.36
N MET A 239 20.51 9.35 19.20
CA MET A 239 21.16 10.05 18.07
C MET A 239 21.64 11.45 18.48
N VAL A 240 20.78 12.21 19.17
CA VAL A 240 21.13 13.54 19.67
C VAL A 240 22.27 13.48 20.67
N LYS A 241 22.22 12.55 21.65
CA LYS A 241 23.28 12.35 22.66
C LYS A 241 24.60 11.92 22.06
N SER A 242 24.58 11.13 20.98
CA SER A 242 25.77 10.60 20.31
C SER A 242 26.34 11.53 19.24
N GLY A 243 25.76 12.71 19.02
CA GLY A 243 26.20 13.70 18.04
C GLY A 243 25.72 13.46 16.60
N PHE A 244 24.84 12.50 16.36
CA PHE A 244 24.30 12.17 15.04
C PHE A 244 22.97 12.90 14.72
N GLY A 245 22.52 13.79 15.59
CA GLY A 245 21.27 14.51 15.42
C GLY A 245 21.22 15.48 14.22
N SER A 246 22.38 15.79 13.62
CA SER A 246 22.50 16.64 12.42
C SER A 246 22.91 15.85 11.15
N GLU A 247 23.16 14.54 11.26
CA GLU A 247 23.55 13.71 10.10
C GLU A 247 22.35 13.44 9.21
N ILE A 248 22.44 13.91 7.95
CA ILE A 248 21.30 13.98 7.03
C ILE A 248 20.67 12.61 6.76
N ILE A 249 21.49 11.56 6.58
CA ILE A 249 20.98 10.22 6.21
C ILE A 249 20.22 9.60 7.41
N ALA A 250 20.77 9.73 8.62
CA ALA A 250 20.14 9.24 9.84
C ALA A 250 18.85 10.00 10.15
N VAL A 251 18.87 11.32 9.99
CA VAL A 251 17.69 12.19 10.19
C VAL A 251 16.59 11.87 9.18
N ASN A 252 16.91 11.69 7.89
CA ASN A 252 15.93 11.28 6.87
C ASN A 252 15.30 9.92 7.19
N SER A 253 16.10 8.98 7.72
CA SER A 253 15.60 7.68 8.16
C SER A 253 14.65 7.82 9.35
N LEU A 254 14.94 8.71 10.29
CA LEU A 254 14.09 8.99 11.45
C LEU A 254 12.79 9.72 11.04
N ILE A 255 12.86 10.68 10.11
CA ILE A 255 11.69 11.31 9.50
C ILE A 255 10.78 10.23 8.90
N SER A 256 11.35 9.29 8.15
CA SER A 256 10.61 8.19 7.54
C SER A 256 9.92 7.29 8.59
N VAL A 257 10.53 7.09 9.77
CA VAL A 257 9.89 6.36 10.89
C VAL A 257 8.70 7.13 11.44
N TYR A 258 8.86 8.42 11.76
CA TYR A 258 7.75 9.22 12.27
C TYR A 258 6.57 9.27 11.31
N VAL A 259 6.84 9.29 10.01
CA VAL A 259 5.81 9.20 8.97
C VAL A 259 5.07 7.86 9.03
N ARG A 260 5.80 6.73 9.02
CA ARG A 260 5.21 5.38 9.08
C ARG A 260 4.40 5.17 10.35
N CYS A 261 4.90 5.66 11.49
CA CYS A 261 4.20 5.64 12.77
C CYS A 261 3.09 6.69 12.90
N LYS A 262 2.78 7.47 11.85
CA LYS A 262 1.77 8.54 11.83
C LYS A 262 2.00 9.67 12.85
N ALA A 263 3.23 9.82 13.34
CA ALA A 263 3.64 10.85 14.29
C ALA A 263 4.02 12.16 13.58
N MET A 264 3.06 12.80 12.88
CA MET A 264 3.30 13.94 12.00
C MET A 264 3.90 15.15 12.71
N HIS A 265 3.47 15.43 13.95
CA HIS A 265 3.99 16.54 14.73
C HIS A 265 5.49 16.39 15.07
N SER A 266 5.91 15.16 15.41
CA SER A 266 7.34 14.86 15.67
C SER A 266 8.17 14.96 14.38
N MET A 267 7.61 14.56 13.25
CA MET A 267 8.23 14.68 11.93
C MET A 267 8.42 16.17 11.55
N GLU A 268 7.38 17.00 11.67
CA GLU A 268 7.42 18.42 11.34
C GLU A 268 8.47 19.15 12.20
N ARG A 269 8.47 18.92 13.52
CA ARG A 269 9.47 19.48 14.44
C ARG A 269 10.89 19.09 14.06
N LEU A 270 11.12 17.81 13.79
CA LEU A 270 12.44 17.32 13.39
C LEU A 270 12.90 17.98 12.08
N PHE A 271 12.01 18.07 11.09
CA PHE A 271 12.32 18.69 9.81
C PHE A 271 12.67 20.18 9.94
N GLU A 272 11.97 20.93 10.80
CA GLU A 272 12.25 22.35 11.06
C GLU A 272 13.59 22.57 11.80
N GLN A 273 13.99 21.64 12.67
CA GLN A 273 15.24 21.72 13.44
C GLN A 273 16.50 21.45 12.61
N VAL A 274 16.37 20.77 11.48
CA VAL A 274 17.51 20.42 10.63
C VAL A 274 17.93 21.60 9.77
N HIS A 275 19.09 22.16 10.07
CA HIS A 275 19.62 23.32 9.34
C HIS A 275 20.10 23.01 7.92
N ILE A 276 20.53 21.78 7.65
CA ILE A 276 21.03 21.33 6.36
C ILE A 276 20.01 20.35 5.75
N GLN A 277 19.11 20.88 4.96
CA GLN A 277 18.10 20.09 4.25
C GLN A 277 18.53 19.91 2.79
N ASN A 278 18.64 18.67 2.34
CA ASN A 278 18.89 18.36 0.94
C ASN A 278 17.57 17.98 0.21
N VAL A 279 17.63 17.84 -1.11
CA VAL A 279 16.47 17.48 -1.94
C VAL A 279 15.80 16.16 -1.45
N VAL A 280 16.59 15.22 -0.93
CA VAL A 280 16.08 13.95 -0.40
C VAL A 280 15.23 14.17 0.85
N SER A 281 15.68 15.05 1.77
CA SER A 281 14.92 15.40 2.99
C SER A 281 13.56 16.00 2.64
N TRP A 282 13.54 16.97 1.70
CA TRP A 282 12.30 17.58 1.22
C TRP A 282 11.36 16.57 0.58
N ASN A 283 11.89 15.71 -0.31
CA ASN A 283 11.09 14.68 -0.97
C ASN A 283 10.49 13.69 0.01
N THR A 284 11.25 13.28 1.03
CA THR A 284 10.75 12.35 2.05
C THR A 284 9.56 12.94 2.80
N VAL A 285 9.61 14.23 3.17
CA VAL A 285 8.52 14.89 3.88
C VAL A 285 7.33 15.16 2.95
N ILE A 286 7.57 15.60 1.71
CA ILE A 286 6.50 15.85 0.73
C ILE A 286 5.75 14.54 0.44
N ASP A 287 6.46 13.44 0.13
CA ASP A 287 5.85 12.12 -0.10
C ASP A 287 5.07 11.61 1.12
N ALA A 288 5.60 11.86 2.32
CA ALA A 288 4.94 11.55 3.57
C ALA A 288 3.61 12.27 3.76
N LEU A 289 3.56 13.55 3.46
CA LEU A 289 2.35 14.37 3.57
C LEU A 289 1.31 13.94 2.53
N VAL A 290 1.72 13.56 1.32
CA VAL A 290 0.84 13.00 0.29
C VAL A 290 0.19 11.72 0.78
N LYS A 291 0.99 10.77 1.27
CA LYS A 291 0.51 9.47 1.79
C LYS A 291 -0.37 9.60 3.05
N SER A 292 -0.22 10.69 3.79
CA SER A 292 -1.02 10.99 4.99
C SER A 292 -2.27 11.82 4.70
N GLU A 293 -2.68 11.92 3.43
CA GLU A 293 -3.85 12.68 2.98
C GLU A 293 -3.81 14.19 3.33
N ARG A 294 -2.59 14.76 3.36
CA ARG A 294 -2.35 16.20 3.61
C ARG A 294 -1.75 16.91 2.38
N PRO A 295 -2.38 16.85 1.22
CA PRO A 295 -1.78 17.33 -0.05
C PRO A 295 -1.58 18.85 -0.07
N LYS A 296 -2.36 19.64 0.66
CA LYS A 296 -2.15 21.10 0.76
C LYS A 296 -0.79 21.43 1.38
N MET A 297 -0.45 20.79 2.50
CA MET A 297 0.83 21.00 3.17
C MET A 297 2.02 20.55 2.30
N ALA A 298 1.85 19.47 1.53
CA ALA A 298 2.85 19.02 0.57
C ALA A 298 3.15 20.08 -0.50
N LEU A 299 2.10 20.76 -1.03
CA LEU A 299 2.25 21.85 -1.99
C LEU A 299 2.93 23.09 -1.37
N ASP A 300 2.58 23.45 -0.14
CA ASP A 300 3.22 24.57 0.58
C ASP A 300 4.71 24.29 0.79
N LEU A 301 5.08 23.07 1.16
CA LEU A 301 6.48 22.66 1.26
C LEU A 301 7.20 22.72 -0.08
N PHE A 302 6.59 22.27 -1.16
CA PHE A 302 7.18 22.38 -2.51
C PHE A 302 7.44 23.85 -2.89
N LEU A 303 6.55 24.76 -2.57
CA LEU A 303 6.74 26.19 -2.78
C LEU A 303 7.91 26.72 -1.95
N ASN A 304 8.01 26.32 -0.70
CA ASN A 304 9.12 26.67 0.19
C ASN A 304 10.46 26.10 -0.30
N MET A 305 10.49 24.85 -0.77
CA MET A 305 11.67 24.24 -1.40
C MET A 305 12.13 25.08 -2.62
N SER A 306 11.19 25.45 -3.47
CA SER A 306 11.45 26.25 -4.67
C SER A 306 11.95 27.66 -4.31
N SER A 307 11.40 28.31 -3.26
CA SER A 307 11.82 29.63 -2.80
C SER A 307 13.25 29.65 -2.24
N ARG A 308 13.71 28.51 -1.69
CA ARG A 308 15.11 28.33 -1.22
C ARG A 308 16.09 28.02 -2.35
N GLY A 309 15.66 28.01 -3.60
CA GLY A 309 16.51 27.74 -4.76
C GLY A 309 16.93 26.28 -4.94
N LEU A 310 16.31 25.35 -4.21
CA LEU A 310 16.55 23.91 -4.38
C LEU A 310 15.85 23.42 -5.66
N MET A 311 16.61 22.74 -6.53
CA MET A 311 16.05 22.20 -7.78
C MET A 311 15.24 20.93 -7.49
N PRO A 312 13.96 20.89 -7.89
CA PRO A 312 13.14 19.70 -7.77
C PRO A 312 13.70 18.53 -8.58
N SER A 313 13.62 17.32 -8.03
CA SER A 313 13.95 16.07 -8.73
C SER A 313 12.70 15.44 -9.35
N GLN A 314 12.89 14.37 -10.13
CA GLN A 314 11.78 13.55 -10.64
C GLN A 314 10.80 13.15 -9.52
N ALA A 315 11.32 12.64 -8.38
CA ALA A 315 10.49 12.23 -7.24
C ALA A 315 9.69 13.40 -6.64
N THR A 316 10.29 14.62 -6.62
CA THR A 316 9.56 15.81 -6.16
C THR A 316 8.36 16.11 -7.06
N PHE A 317 8.56 16.10 -8.38
CA PHE A 317 7.47 16.39 -9.33
C PHE A 317 6.34 15.36 -9.25
N VAL A 318 6.68 14.06 -9.14
CA VAL A 318 5.68 12.99 -8.99
C VAL A 318 4.80 13.22 -7.75
N ALA A 319 5.42 13.41 -6.58
CA ALA A 319 4.70 13.64 -5.33
C ALA A 319 3.81 14.91 -5.36
N VAL A 320 4.30 15.96 -6.03
CA VAL A 320 3.54 17.20 -6.20
C VAL A 320 2.35 17.02 -7.16
N PHE A 321 2.50 16.27 -8.27
CA PHE A 321 1.37 15.94 -9.14
C PHE A 321 0.35 15.05 -8.44
N ASP A 322 0.77 14.08 -7.61
CA ASP A 322 -0.15 13.30 -6.78
C ASP A 322 -0.95 14.21 -5.83
N SER A 323 -0.30 15.23 -5.24
CA SER A 323 -0.97 16.23 -4.41
C SER A 323 -1.99 17.05 -5.21
N CYS A 324 -1.61 17.53 -6.40
CA CYS A 324 -2.51 18.30 -7.29
C CYS A 324 -3.70 17.46 -7.74
N THR A 325 -3.45 16.17 -8.02
CA THR A 325 -4.47 15.19 -8.41
C THR A 325 -5.47 14.94 -7.29
N SER A 326 -5.00 14.72 -6.06
CA SER A 326 -5.83 14.48 -4.87
C SER A 326 -6.73 15.70 -4.56
N LEU A 327 -6.23 16.91 -4.79
CA LEU A 327 -7.00 18.15 -4.61
C LEU A 327 -7.83 18.54 -5.84
N ARG A 328 -7.68 17.85 -6.96
CA ARG A 328 -8.21 18.26 -8.29
C ARG A 328 -7.89 19.72 -8.61
N ASN A 329 -6.70 20.20 -8.18
CA ASN A 329 -6.30 21.59 -8.36
C ASN A 329 -5.58 21.78 -9.70
N MET A 330 -6.34 22.13 -10.72
CA MET A 330 -5.86 22.32 -12.08
C MET A 330 -4.85 23.46 -12.19
N VAL A 331 -5.11 24.60 -11.55
CA VAL A 331 -4.28 25.82 -11.64
C VAL A 331 -2.87 25.53 -11.07
N CYS A 332 -2.82 24.86 -9.94
CA CYS A 332 -1.54 24.47 -9.34
C CYS A 332 -0.79 23.47 -10.24
N GLY A 333 -1.49 22.44 -10.76
CA GLY A 333 -0.87 21.45 -11.63
C GLY A 333 -0.31 22.05 -12.93
N GLU A 334 -1.00 22.99 -13.56
CA GLU A 334 -0.47 23.71 -14.75
C GLU A 334 0.75 24.55 -14.41
N SER A 335 0.77 25.19 -13.23
CA SER A 335 1.95 25.93 -12.75
C SER A 335 3.16 25.02 -12.52
N VAL A 336 2.92 23.83 -11.95
CA VAL A 336 3.96 22.81 -11.76
C VAL A 336 4.43 22.26 -13.12
N HIS A 337 3.53 22.03 -14.08
CA HIS A 337 3.87 21.60 -15.45
C HIS A 337 4.79 22.62 -16.12
N ALA A 338 4.50 23.91 -16.00
CA ALA A 338 5.40 24.94 -16.51
C ALA A 338 6.82 24.91 -15.87
N LYS A 339 6.92 24.50 -14.59
CA LYS A 339 8.23 24.27 -13.94
C LYS A 339 8.94 23.02 -14.48
N VAL A 340 8.19 21.94 -14.76
CA VAL A 340 8.74 20.70 -15.38
C VAL A 340 9.41 21.04 -16.70
N ILE A 341 8.74 21.81 -17.58
CA ILE A 341 9.27 22.27 -18.86
C ILE A 341 10.57 23.07 -18.64
N LYS A 342 10.55 24.04 -17.72
CA LYS A 342 11.74 24.86 -17.41
C LYS A 342 12.90 24.06 -16.84
N SER A 343 12.64 22.95 -16.18
CA SER A 343 13.65 22.07 -15.57
C SER A 343 14.14 20.98 -16.53
N GLY A 344 13.61 20.90 -17.76
CA GLY A 344 14.02 19.92 -18.77
C GLY A 344 13.55 18.49 -18.53
N PHE A 345 12.48 18.29 -17.73
CA PHE A 345 11.89 16.95 -17.46
C PHE A 345 10.67 16.64 -18.34
N GLU A 346 10.46 17.42 -19.42
CA GLU A 346 9.27 17.28 -20.27
C GLU A 346 9.20 15.92 -20.98
N SER A 347 10.34 15.41 -21.44
CA SER A 347 10.45 14.11 -22.13
C SER A 347 10.73 12.93 -21.18
N ASP A 348 10.92 13.18 -19.88
CA ASP A 348 11.20 12.14 -18.89
C ASP A 348 9.99 11.22 -18.69
N VAL A 349 10.20 9.92 -18.73
CA VAL A 349 9.12 8.93 -18.66
C VAL A 349 8.39 8.93 -17.30
N ILE A 350 9.11 9.17 -16.20
CA ILE A 350 8.54 9.11 -14.84
C ILE A 350 7.67 10.35 -14.61
N VAL A 351 8.22 11.54 -14.88
CA VAL A 351 7.49 12.82 -14.72
C VAL A 351 6.38 12.94 -15.76
N GLY A 352 6.63 12.54 -17.00
CA GLY A 352 5.65 12.51 -18.08
C GLY A 352 4.46 11.61 -17.74
N THR A 353 4.72 10.43 -17.17
CA THR A 353 3.64 9.52 -16.71
C THR A 353 2.80 10.15 -15.60
N ALA A 354 3.42 10.84 -14.64
CA ALA A 354 2.69 11.55 -13.59
C ALA A 354 1.85 12.71 -14.15
N LEU A 355 2.35 13.42 -15.17
CA LEU A 355 1.59 14.44 -15.90
C LEU A 355 0.38 13.85 -16.64
N VAL A 356 0.57 12.73 -17.34
CA VAL A 356 -0.50 12.00 -18.04
C VAL A 356 -1.59 11.62 -17.04
N ASP A 357 -1.23 11.03 -15.90
CA ASP A 357 -2.16 10.61 -14.86
C ASP A 357 -2.89 11.82 -14.22
N PHE A 358 -2.16 12.90 -13.92
CA PHE A 358 -2.74 14.14 -13.39
C PHE A 358 -3.82 14.72 -14.32
N TYR A 359 -3.49 14.93 -15.62
CA TYR A 359 -4.45 15.48 -16.56
C TYR A 359 -5.62 14.53 -16.81
N ALA A 360 -5.37 13.21 -16.84
CA ALA A 360 -6.41 12.20 -16.98
C ALA A 360 -7.43 12.22 -15.82
N LYS A 361 -6.94 12.29 -14.58
CA LYS A 361 -7.80 12.34 -13.38
C LYS A 361 -8.49 13.69 -13.16
N CYS A 362 -7.97 14.75 -13.81
CA CYS A 362 -8.64 16.08 -13.85
C CYS A 362 -9.55 16.25 -15.07
N ASP A 363 -9.94 15.18 -15.76
CA ASP A 363 -10.84 15.14 -16.91
C ASP A 363 -10.34 15.97 -18.14
N LYS A 364 -9.03 16.21 -18.24
CA LYS A 364 -8.38 16.94 -19.34
C LYS A 364 -7.64 15.98 -20.29
N LEU A 365 -8.38 15.06 -20.91
CA LEU A 365 -7.80 13.98 -21.72
C LEU A 365 -6.97 14.45 -22.92
N ILE A 366 -7.33 15.58 -23.55
CA ILE A 366 -6.56 16.14 -24.66
C ILE A 366 -5.16 16.56 -24.18
N SER A 367 -5.08 17.20 -23.02
CA SER A 367 -3.78 17.58 -22.42
C SER A 367 -3.00 16.34 -21.97
N SER A 368 -3.66 15.34 -21.41
CA SER A 368 -3.09 14.06 -21.03
C SER A 368 -2.44 13.36 -22.25
N HIS A 369 -3.15 13.32 -23.38
CA HIS A 369 -2.64 12.74 -24.64
C HIS A 369 -1.41 13.50 -25.17
N LYS A 370 -1.45 14.84 -25.16
CA LYS A 370 -0.30 15.66 -25.57
C LYS A 370 0.93 15.38 -24.70
N CYS A 371 0.78 15.30 -23.37
CA CYS A 371 1.89 14.96 -22.49
C CYS A 371 2.43 13.55 -22.77
N PHE A 372 1.55 12.60 -23.08
CA PHE A 372 1.95 11.25 -23.46
C PHE A 372 2.77 11.24 -24.76
N ASP A 373 2.40 12.05 -25.76
CA ASP A 373 3.13 12.14 -27.01
C ASP A 373 4.55 12.72 -26.84
N GLN A 374 4.74 13.59 -25.83
CA GLN A 374 6.03 14.21 -25.53
C GLN A 374 7.04 13.27 -24.84
N ILE A 375 6.59 12.15 -24.26
CA ILE A 375 7.49 11.16 -23.65
C ILE A 375 8.32 10.49 -24.76
N GLU A 376 9.65 10.61 -24.69
CA GLU A 376 10.55 10.01 -25.69
C GLU A 376 10.55 8.48 -25.62
N GLU A 377 10.80 7.90 -24.45
CA GLU A 377 10.80 6.46 -24.22
C GLU A 377 9.55 6.04 -23.44
N LYS A 378 8.50 5.69 -24.16
CA LYS A 378 7.26 5.22 -23.53
C LYS A 378 7.46 3.84 -22.90
N ASN A 379 6.75 3.58 -21.81
CA ASN A 379 6.72 2.27 -21.16
C ASN A 379 5.27 1.83 -20.90
N VAL A 380 5.08 0.58 -20.44
CA VAL A 380 3.76 0.02 -20.15
C VAL A 380 2.99 0.88 -19.13
N VAL A 381 3.70 1.54 -18.19
CA VAL A 381 3.05 2.36 -17.15
C VAL A 381 2.47 3.64 -17.75
N SER A 382 3.20 4.30 -18.66
CA SER A 382 2.70 5.50 -19.35
C SER A 382 1.50 5.19 -20.25
N TRP A 383 1.52 4.06 -20.96
CA TRP A 383 0.37 3.56 -21.71
C TRP A 383 -0.84 3.31 -20.81
N ASN A 384 -0.63 2.64 -19.68
CA ASN A 384 -1.69 2.32 -18.74
C ASN A 384 -2.31 3.59 -18.11
N ALA A 385 -1.52 4.61 -17.83
CA ALA A 385 -2.02 5.88 -17.30
C ALA A 385 -2.98 6.57 -18.30
N LEU A 386 -2.61 6.59 -19.59
CA LEU A 386 -3.46 7.16 -20.64
C LEU A 386 -4.72 6.31 -20.87
N ILE A 387 -4.58 4.99 -20.97
CA ILE A 387 -5.70 4.05 -21.14
C ILE A 387 -6.69 4.19 -19.97
N LEU A 388 -6.21 4.31 -18.73
CA LEU A 388 -7.04 4.50 -17.55
C LEU A 388 -7.88 5.79 -17.65
N GLY A 389 -7.28 6.87 -18.11
CA GLY A 389 -7.99 8.13 -18.32
C GLY A 389 -9.18 7.99 -19.28
N TYR A 390 -8.96 7.41 -20.45
CA TYR A 390 -10.01 7.17 -21.43
C TYR A 390 -11.04 6.12 -21.00
N SER A 391 -10.61 5.12 -20.24
CA SER A 391 -11.48 4.08 -19.70
C SER A 391 -12.48 4.64 -18.67
N ASN A 392 -12.07 5.60 -17.85
CA ASN A 392 -12.95 6.19 -16.85
C ASN A 392 -14.16 6.96 -17.42
N ILE A 393 -14.06 7.44 -18.65
CA ILE A 393 -15.18 8.10 -19.36
C ILE A 393 -15.90 7.16 -20.33
N PHE A 394 -15.66 5.84 -20.23
CA PHE A 394 -16.26 4.81 -21.09
C PHE A 394 -16.05 5.08 -22.60
N SER A 395 -14.89 5.61 -22.97
CA SER A 395 -14.55 5.90 -24.35
C SER A 395 -14.00 4.68 -25.07
N SER A 396 -14.49 4.45 -26.30
CA SER A 396 -13.93 3.43 -27.21
C SER A 396 -12.47 3.66 -27.59
N THR A 397 -11.97 4.87 -27.36
CA THR A 397 -10.55 5.23 -27.58
C THR A 397 -9.60 4.40 -26.72
N SER A 398 -10.01 3.90 -25.56
CA SER A 398 -9.19 3.04 -24.71
C SER A 398 -8.76 1.76 -25.44
N ILE A 399 -9.59 1.20 -26.27
CA ILE A 399 -9.31 0.00 -27.08
C ILE A 399 -8.37 0.32 -28.23
N LEU A 400 -8.57 1.46 -28.90
CA LEU A 400 -7.65 1.94 -29.94
C LEU A 400 -6.25 2.17 -29.40
N LEU A 401 -6.13 2.67 -28.17
CA LEU A 401 -4.86 2.83 -27.47
C LEU A 401 -4.21 1.49 -27.15
N LEU A 402 -4.99 0.45 -26.76
CA LEU A 402 -4.44 -0.88 -26.59
C LEU A 402 -3.93 -1.47 -27.91
N GLN A 403 -4.65 -1.26 -29.01
CA GLN A 403 -4.20 -1.69 -30.33
C GLN A 403 -2.90 -0.99 -30.71
N ALA A 404 -2.82 0.34 -30.57
CA ALA A 404 -1.59 1.10 -30.83
C ALA A 404 -0.42 0.64 -29.95
N MET A 405 -0.68 0.32 -28.68
CA MET A 405 0.31 -0.24 -27.75
C MET A 405 0.89 -1.55 -28.29
N LEU A 406 0.03 -2.47 -28.77
CA LEU A 406 0.43 -3.74 -29.35
C LEU A 406 1.18 -3.57 -30.68
N GLU A 407 0.74 -2.70 -31.58
CA GLU A 407 1.38 -2.39 -32.86
C GLU A 407 2.78 -1.85 -32.68
N LEU A 408 3.02 -1.06 -31.61
CA LEU A 408 4.34 -0.55 -31.26
C LEU A 408 5.21 -1.56 -30.49
N GLY A 409 4.74 -2.79 -30.29
CA GLY A 409 5.51 -3.88 -29.68
C GLY A 409 5.52 -3.88 -28.14
N TYR A 410 4.69 -3.07 -27.48
CA TYR A 410 4.55 -3.11 -26.02
C TYR A 410 3.58 -4.21 -25.60
N SER A 411 4.01 -5.09 -24.69
CA SER A 411 3.15 -6.16 -24.15
C SER A 411 2.25 -5.62 -23.04
N PRO A 412 0.91 -5.69 -23.18
CA PRO A 412 -0.03 -5.36 -22.10
C PRO A 412 0.21 -6.25 -20.88
N ASN A 413 -0.05 -5.72 -19.70
CA ASN A 413 0.01 -6.46 -18.44
C ASN A 413 -1.39 -6.61 -17.81
N GLU A 414 -1.47 -7.26 -16.65
CA GLU A 414 -2.73 -7.46 -15.90
C GLU A 414 -3.50 -6.15 -15.68
N PHE A 415 -2.79 -5.05 -15.37
CA PHE A 415 -3.40 -3.75 -15.14
C PHE A 415 -3.99 -3.17 -16.43
N SER A 416 -3.32 -3.36 -17.58
CA SER A 416 -3.84 -2.93 -18.90
C SER A 416 -5.19 -3.59 -19.19
N PHE A 417 -5.25 -4.92 -19.06
CA PHE A 417 -6.49 -5.68 -19.32
C PHE A 417 -7.60 -5.30 -18.33
N SER A 418 -7.32 -5.28 -17.03
CA SER A 418 -8.32 -4.96 -16.03
C SER A 418 -8.91 -3.54 -16.20
N THR A 419 -8.09 -2.59 -16.64
CA THR A 419 -8.50 -1.21 -16.87
C THR A 419 -9.43 -1.09 -18.06
N ILE A 420 -9.11 -1.73 -19.20
CA ILE A 420 -9.92 -1.66 -20.42
C ILE A 420 -11.23 -2.41 -20.26
N LEU A 421 -11.21 -3.55 -19.57
CA LEU A 421 -12.40 -4.34 -19.28
C LEU A 421 -13.46 -3.54 -18.50
N LYS A 422 -13.07 -2.54 -17.70
CA LYS A 422 -14.02 -1.65 -17.00
C LYS A 422 -14.90 -0.82 -17.95
N SER A 423 -14.41 -0.48 -19.14
CA SER A 423 -15.11 0.37 -20.12
C SER A 423 -15.59 -0.37 -21.36
N SER A 424 -15.33 -1.68 -21.48
CA SER A 424 -15.64 -2.45 -22.68
C SER A 424 -17.14 -2.56 -22.97
N SER A 425 -17.51 -2.39 -24.25
CA SER A 425 -18.83 -2.74 -24.79
C SER A 425 -18.94 -4.26 -24.99
N ILE A 426 -20.13 -4.76 -25.33
CA ILE A 426 -20.35 -6.20 -25.56
C ILE A 426 -19.48 -6.72 -26.73
N SER A 427 -19.41 -5.96 -27.83
CA SER A 427 -18.59 -6.33 -29.00
C SER A 427 -17.09 -6.38 -28.68
N ASP A 428 -16.63 -5.43 -27.88
CA ASP A 428 -15.23 -5.30 -27.50
C ASP A 428 -14.82 -6.35 -26.47
N LEU A 429 -15.77 -6.69 -25.57
CA LEU A 429 -15.54 -7.68 -24.51
C LEU A 429 -15.16 -9.05 -25.05
N HIS A 430 -15.82 -9.54 -26.10
CA HIS A 430 -15.47 -10.82 -26.73
C HIS A 430 -14.09 -10.80 -27.38
N GLN A 431 -13.70 -9.66 -28.01
CA GLN A 431 -12.37 -9.51 -28.60
C GLN A 431 -11.28 -9.45 -27.52
N LEU A 432 -11.53 -8.66 -26.45
CA LEU A 432 -10.62 -8.57 -25.31
C LEU A 432 -10.46 -9.90 -24.59
N HIS A 433 -11.55 -10.66 -24.41
CA HIS A 433 -11.50 -12.00 -23.83
C HIS A 433 -10.62 -12.93 -24.65
N GLY A 434 -10.80 -12.96 -25.98
CA GLY A 434 -9.94 -13.73 -26.89
C GLY A 434 -8.46 -13.29 -26.84
N LEU A 435 -8.19 -12.01 -26.60
CA LEU A 435 -6.83 -11.50 -26.44
C LEU A 435 -6.23 -11.93 -25.09
N VAL A 436 -6.99 -11.86 -23.99
CA VAL A 436 -6.58 -12.34 -22.66
C VAL A 436 -6.18 -13.81 -22.69
N ILE A 437 -6.98 -14.66 -23.35
CA ILE A 437 -6.65 -16.08 -23.53
C ILE A 437 -5.34 -16.26 -24.32
N ARG A 438 -5.20 -15.58 -25.46
CA ARG A 438 -3.99 -15.68 -26.30
C ARG A 438 -2.72 -15.22 -25.61
N THR A 439 -2.81 -14.27 -24.70
CA THR A 439 -1.69 -13.74 -23.95
C THR A 439 -1.41 -14.47 -22.63
N GLY A 440 -2.25 -15.48 -22.27
CA GLY A 440 -2.07 -16.30 -21.07
C GLY A 440 -2.44 -15.62 -19.76
N TYR A 441 -3.16 -14.48 -19.81
CA TYR A 441 -3.60 -13.76 -18.60
C TYR A 441 -4.92 -14.26 -18.02
N GLU A 442 -5.53 -15.27 -18.60
CA GLU A 442 -6.81 -15.88 -18.14
C GLU A 442 -6.73 -16.46 -16.73
N SER A 443 -5.56 -16.98 -16.33
CA SER A 443 -5.33 -17.61 -15.02
C SER A 443 -5.05 -16.57 -13.90
N TYR A 444 -4.84 -15.31 -14.24
CA TYR A 444 -4.58 -14.26 -13.27
C TYR A 444 -5.89 -13.79 -12.62
N GLU A 445 -6.02 -14.00 -11.32
CA GLU A 445 -7.25 -13.74 -10.56
C GLU A 445 -7.80 -12.31 -10.74
N TYR A 446 -6.90 -11.32 -10.87
CA TYR A 446 -7.27 -9.93 -11.06
C TYR A 446 -7.90 -9.65 -12.43
N VAL A 447 -7.37 -10.26 -13.50
CA VAL A 447 -7.91 -10.15 -14.86
C VAL A 447 -9.21 -10.93 -14.98
N LEU A 448 -9.24 -12.15 -14.41
CA LEU A 448 -10.43 -12.99 -14.34
C LEU A 448 -11.59 -12.27 -13.65
N SER A 449 -11.33 -11.65 -12.50
CA SER A 449 -12.33 -10.85 -11.77
C SER A 449 -12.86 -9.69 -12.61
N SER A 450 -11.98 -9.01 -13.35
CA SER A 450 -12.34 -7.90 -14.22
C SER A 450 -13.15 -8.37 -15.44
N LEU A 451 -12.85 -9.52 -16.02
CA LEU A 451 -13.64 -10.16 -17.07
C LEU A 451 -15.05 -10.51 -16.58
N VAL A 452 -15.16 -11.18 -15.43
CA VAL A 452 -16.46 -11.54 -14.83
C VAL A 452 -17.27 -10.26 -14.58
N MET A 453 -16.67 -9.21 -14.02
CA MET A 453 -17.34 -7.91 -13.81
C MET A 453 -17.81 -7.28 -15.12
N ALA A 454 -17.02 -7.36 -16.18
CA ALA A 454 -17.37 -6.82 -17.50
C ALA A 454 -18.56 -7.58 -18.12
N TYR A 455 -18.55 -8.93 -18.10
CA TYR A 455 -19.67 -9.75 -18.53
C TYR A 455 -20.94 -9.45 -17.74
N MET A 456 -20.84 -9.37 -16.41
CA MET A 456 -21.97 -9.08 -15.53
C MET A 456 -22.56 -7.69 -15.76
N ARG A 457 -21.70 -6.66 -15.95
CA ARG A 457 -22.14 -5.29 -16.26
C ARG A 457 -22.92 -5.21 -17.58
N ASN A 458 -22.51 -6.00 -18.57
CA ASN A 458 -23.18 -6.09 -19.86
C ASN A 458 -24.40 -7.03 -19.87
N GLY A 459 -24.81 -7.58 -18.71
CA GLY A 459 -25.98 -8.46 -18.57
C GLY A 459 -25.78 -9.90 -19.03
N LEU A 460 -24.56 -10.29 -19.36
CA LEU A 460 -24.20 -11.64 -19.87
C LEU A 460 -23.86 -12.60 -18.72
N ILE A 461 -24.84 -12.80 -17.81
CA ILE A 461 -24.64 -13.57 -16.56
C ILE A 461 -24.29 -15.05 -16.86
N ASN A 462 -24.95 -15.65 -17.84
CA ASN A 462 -24.72 -17.06 -18.15
C ASN A 462 -23.32 -17.31 -18.72
N GLU A 463 -22.78 -16.39 -19.52
CA GLU A 463 -21.42 -16.47 -20.04
C GLU A 463 -20.39 -16.29 -18.94
N ALA A 464 -20.60 -15.35 -18.01
CA ALA A 464 -19.76 -15.20 -16.83
C ALA A 464 -19.71 -16.47 -15.98
N LEU A 465 -20.85 -17.13 -15.80
CA LEU A 465 -20.96 -18.38 -15.05
C LEU A 465 -20.28 -19.56 -15.76
N SER A 466 -20.47 -19.71 -17.09
CA SER A 466 -19.79 -20.76 -17.84
C SER A 466 -18.30 -20.61 -17.77
N PHE A 467 -17.82 -19.37 -17.91
CA PHE A 467 -16.40 -19.06 -17.84
C PHE A 467 -15.78 -19.40 -16.47
N VAL A 468 -16.44 -19.03 -15.35
CA VAL A 468 -15.95 -19.38 -14.01
C VAL A 468 -15.97 -20.89 -13.76
N LYS A 469 -16.95 -21.63 -14.33
CA LYS A 469 -17.04 -23.10 -14.21
C LYS A 469 -16.01 -23.87 -15.04
N GLU A 470 -15.49 -23.28 -16.11
CA GLU A 470 -14.41 -23.87 -16.93
C GLU A 470 -13.07 -23.95 -16.17
N PHE A 471 -12.87 -23.08 -15.16
CA PHE A 471 -11.78 -23.22 -14.22
C PHE A 471 -12.05 -24.44 -13.32
N ASN A 472 -11.40 -25.54 -13.60
CA ASN A 472 -11.49 -26.78 -12.84
C ASN A 472 -11.10 -26.56 -11.37
N ASN A 473 -11.86 -27.19 -10.44
CA ASN A 473 -11.68 -27.16 -9.00
C ASN A 473 -10.23 -26.90 -8.51
N PRO A 474 -10.05 -25.98 -7.54
CA PRO A 474 -11.10 -25.23 -6.83
C PRO A 474 -11.57 -23.97 -7.57
N LEU A 475 -12.87 -23.63 -7.41
CA LEU A 475 -13.42 -22.39 -7.98
C LEU A 475 -12.69 -21.15 -7.39
N PRO A 476 -12.34 -20.18 -8.24
CA PRO A 476 -11.69 -18.95 -7.77
C PRO A 476 -12.63 -18.13 -6.88
N VAL A 477 -12.14 -17.72 -5.70
CA VAL A 477 -12.96 -17.11 -4.64
C VAL A 477 -13.49 -15.73 -5.05
N ILE A 478 -12.62 -14.84 -5.52
CA ILE A 478 -13.00 -13.46 -5.84
C ILE A 478 -14.01 -13.38 -6.99
N PRO A 479 -13.82 -14.01 -8.15
CA PRO A 479 -14.83 -14.05 -9.22
C PRO A 479 -16.17 -14.63 -8.78
N SER A 480 -16.14 -15.70 -7.98
CA SER A 480 -17.35 -16.33 -7.44
C SER A 480 -18.09 -15.39 -6.49
N ASN A 481 -17.37 -14.65 -5.64
CA ASN A 481 -17.96 -13.63 -4.76
C ASN A 481 -18.62 -12.49 -5.55
N ILE A 482 -18.04 -12.08 -6.67
CA ILE A 482 -18.62 -11.05 -7.55
C ILE A 482 -19.98 -11.51 -8.10
N ILE A 483 -20.04 -12.70 -8.65
CA ILE A 483 -21.29 -13.28 -9.20
C ILE A 483 -22.32 -13.46 -8.09
N ALA A 484 -21.92 -14.03 -6.96
CA ALA A 484 -22.78 -14.23 -5.80
C ALA A 484 -23.31 -12.90 -5.24
N GLY A 485 -22.50 -11.85 -5.22
CA GLY A 485 -22.92 -10.51 -4.82
C GLY A 485 -23.99 -9.91 -5.74
N ILE A 486 -23.95 -10.21 -7.04
CA ILE A 486 -24.98 -9.76 -7.99
C ILE A 486 -26.25 -10.59 -7.83
N TYR A 487 -26.16 -11.92 -7.71
CA TYR A 487 -27.32 -12.76 -7.38
C TYR A 487 -28.01 -12.29 -6.10
N ASN A 488 -27.25 -11.92 -5.08
CA ASN A 488 -27.79 -11.41 -3.84
C ASN A 488 -28.53 -10.07 -4.03
N ARG A 489 -28.02 -9.17 -4.89
CA ARG A 489 -28.71 -7.90 -5.22
C ARG A 489 -29.95 -8.09 -6.06
N THR A 490 -29.96 -9.08 -6.97
CA THR A 490 -31.13 -9.40 -7.81
C THR A 490 -32.17 -10.28 -7.10
N GLY A 491 -31.93 -10.65 -5.82
CA GLY A 491 -32.86 -11.44 -5.03
C GLY A 491 -32.80 -12.96 -5.30
N GLN A 492 -31.79 -13.42 -6.05
CA GLN A 492 -31.57 -14.83 -6.35
C GLN A 492 -30.73 -15.51 -5.24
N TYR A 493 -31.22 -15.49 -4.01
CA TYR A 493 -30.49 -15.93 -2.82
C TYR A 493 -30.10 -17.41 -2.86
N TYR A 494 -30.94 -18.27 -3.44
CA TYR A 494 -30.66 -19.69 -3.57
C TYR A 494 -29.43 -19.95 -4.45
N GLU A 495 -29.31 -19.25 -5.59
CA GLU A 495 -28.15 -19.38 -6.48
C GLU A 495 -26.87 -18.84 -5.82
N THR A 496 -26.98 -17.80 -4.98
CA THR A 496 -25.87 -17.30 -4.17
C THR A 496 -25.32 -18.39 -3.25
N ILE A 497 -26.20 -19.05 -2.49
CA ILE A 497 -25.82 -20.10 -1.53
C ILE A 497 -25.19 -21.28 -2.28
N LYS A 498 -25.82 -21.72 -3.38
CA LYS A 498 -25.36 -22.83 -4.21
C LYS A 498 -23.96 -22.58 -4.79
N LEU A 499 -23.71 -21.39 -5.32
CA LEU A 499 -22.40 -21.04 -5.89
C LEU A 499 -21.31 -21.04 -4.82
N LEU A 500 -21.58 -20.44 -3.66
CA LEU A 500 -20.59 -20.29 -2.60
C LEU A 500 -20.36 -21.59 -1.81
N SER A 501 -21.33 -22.53 -1.80
CA SER A 501 -21.14 -23.87 -1.20
C SER A 501 -20.14 -24.74 -1.97
N LEU A 502 -19.77 -24.36 -3.21
CA LEU A 502 -18.79 -25.05 -4.03
C LEU A 502 -17.35 -24.57 -3.78
N LEU A 503 -17.16 -23.52 -2.98
CA LEU A 503 -15.83 -23.01 -2.65
C LEU A 503 -15.15 -23.91 -1.61
N GLU A 504 -13.92 -24.35 -1.87
CA GLU A 504 -13.14 -25.13 -0.90
C GLU A 504 -12.70 -24.33 0.32
N LYS A 505 -12.31 -23.06 0.11
CA LYS A 505 -11.81 -22.16 1.15
C LYS A 505 -12.48 -20.79 1.03
N PRO A 506 -13.75 -20.66 1.47
CA PRO A 506 -14.42 -19.36 1.44
C PRO A 506 -13.71 -18.37 2.37
N ASP A 507 -13.55 -17.14 1.91
CA ASP A 507 -13.02 -16.03 2.69
C ASP A 507 -14.12 -15.31 3.50
N VAL A 508 -13.75 -14.29 4.27
CA VAL A 508 -14.72 -13.49 5.06
C VAL A 508 -15.79 -12.87 4.17
N VAL A 509 -15.41 -12.45 2.94
CA VAL A 509 -16.36 -11.85 1.99
C VAL A 509 -17.40 -12.86 1.52
N SER A 510 -16.97 -14.10 1.20
CA SER A 510 -17.87 -15.20 0.84
C SER A 510 -18.90 -15.46 1.94
N TRP A 511 -18.46 -15.56 3.20
CA TRP A 511 -19.36 -15.74 4.35
C TRP A 511 -20.33 -14.57 4.50
N ASN A 512 -19.87 -13.33 4.36
CA ASN A 512 -20.70 -12.14 4.45
C ASN A 512 -21.79 -12.11 3.37
N ILE A 513 -21.46 -12.51 2.15
CA ILE A 513 -22.44 -12.58 1.05
C ILE A 513 -23.51 -13.63 1.35
N VAL A 514 -23.13 -14.83 1.81
CA VAL A 514 -24.10 -15.90 2.16
C VAL A 514 -24.98 -15.49 3.34
N ILE A 515 -24.38 -15.01 4.43
CA ILE A 515 -25.12 -14.54 5.63
C ILE A 515 -26.07 -13.41 5.25
N SER A 516 -25.64 -12.46 4.43
CA SER A 516 -26.50 -11.37 3.94
C SER A 516 -27.65 -11.87 3.04
N ALA A 517 -27.39 -12.87 2.19
CA ALA A 517 -28.41 -13.51 1.36
C ALA A 517 -29.50 -14.19 2.23
N CYS A 518 -29.08 -14.97 3.21
CA CYS A 518 -29.98 -15.63 4.16
C CYS A 518 -30.74 -14.62 5.04
N ALA A 519 -30.10 -13.52 5.44
CA ALA A 519 -30.75 -12.45 6.20
C ALA A 519 -31.89 -11.77 5.39
N ARG A 520 -31.72 -11.60 4.09
CA ARG A 520 -32.71 -11.03 3.18
C ARG A 520 -33.84 -12.02 2.84
N SER A 521 -33.52 -13.31 2.73
CA SER A 521 -34.51 -14.36 2.47
C SER A 521 -35.42 -14.71 3.66
N ASN A 522 -35.27 -14.01 4.81
CA ASN A 522 -36.00 -14.23 6.06
C ASN A 522 -35.74 -15.60 6.75
N ASN A 523 -34.69 -16.30 6.41
CA ASN A 523 -34.32 -17.57 7.03
C ASN A 523 -33.41 -17.34 8.24
N LYS A 524 -34.04 -16.97 9.39
CA LYS A 524 -33.32 -16.60 10.62
C LYS A 524 -32.41 -17.71 11.17
N ASN A 525 -32.88 -18.96 11.15
CA ASN A 525 -32.14 -20.08 11.75
C ASN A 525 -30.85 -20.34 10.99
N GLU A 526 -30.91 -20.30 9.67
CA GLU A 526 -29.75 -20.51 8.79
C GLU A 526 -28.69 -19.42 8.97
N VAL A 527 -29.09 -18.16 9.20
CA VAL A 527 -28.15 -17.05 9.48
C VAL A 527 -27.31 -17.33 10.72
N PHE A 528 -27.95 -17.78 11.82
CA PHE A 528 -27.24 -18.06 13.06
C PHE A 528 -26.37 -19.32 12.96
N ASP A 529 -26.81 -20.34 12.24
CA ASP A 529 -26.04 -21.55 12.01
C ASP A 529 -24.81 -21.26 11.13
N LEU A 530 -24.95 -20.47 10.07
CA LEU A 530 -23.84 -20.00 9.25
C LEU A 530 -22.83 -19.17 10.06
N PHE A 531 -23.30 -18.29 10.93
CA PHE A 531 -22.43 -17.51 11.81
C PHE A 531 -21.63 -18.41 12.77
N LYS A 532 -22.25 -19.45 13.33
CA LYS A 532 -21.55 -20.44 14.14
C LYS A 532 -20.54 -21.24 13.34
N HIS A 533 -20.89 -21.66 12.11
CA HIS A 533 -19.98 -22.37 11.22
C HIS A 533 -18.77 -21.53 10.84
N MET A 534 -18.96 -20.23 10.52
CA MET A 534 -17.87 -19.29 10.26
C MET A 534 -16.89 -19.23 11.45
N HIS A 535 -17.44 -19.16 12.67
CA HIS A 535 -16.62 -19.14 13.88
C HIS A 535 -15.88 -20.46 14.12
N SER A 536 -16.54 -21.61 13.89
CA SER A 536 -15.92 -22.95 13.99
C SER A 536 -14.83 -23.18 12.94
N ALA A 537 -14.95 -22.55 11.77
CA ALA A 537 -13.92 -22.54 10.72
C ALA A 537 -12.73 -21.61 11.06
N ARG A 538 -12.70 -20.98 12.23
CA ARG A 538 -11.69 -20.00 12.67
C ARG A 538 -11.57 -18.76 11.79
N ILE A 539 -12.63 -18.42 11.08
CA ILE A 539 -12.71 -17.18 10.32
C ILE A 539 -13.28 -16.10 11.23
N HIS A 540 -12.52 -15.03 11.42
CA HIS A 540 -12.91 -13.92 12.28
C HIS A 540 -13.99 -13.07 11.61
N PRO A 541 -15.18 -12.90 12.24
CA PRO A 541 -16.22 -12.00 11.75
C PRO A 541 -15.73 -10.56 11.70
N ASP A 542 -16.13 -9.83 10.66
CA ASP A 542 -15.88 -8.38 10.50
C ASP A 542 -17.15 -7.56 10.81
N SER A 543 -17.07 -6.23 10.68
CA SER A 543 -18.19 -5.33 10.90
C SER A 543 -19.40 -5.66 10.01
N TYR A 544 -19.17 -6.08 8.76
CA TYR A 544 -20.27 -6.46 7.83
C TYR A 544 -20.97 -7.74 8.25
N THR A 545 -20.21 -8.72 8.77
CA THR A 545 -20.79 -9.95 9.35
C THR A 545 -21.73 -9.60 10.49
N PHE A 546 -21.23 -8.82 11.47
CA PHE A 546 -22.04 -8.42 12.62
C PHE A 546 -23.26 -7.60 12.23
N MET A 547 -23.14 -6.66 11.28
CA MET A 547 -24.30 -5.89 10.80
C MET A 547 -25.38 -6.78 10.19
N SER A 548 -24.98 -7.76 9.37
CA SER A 548 -25.91 -8.69 8.73
C SER A 548 -26.68 -9.53 9.78
N VAL A 549 -25.98 -10.07 10.77
CA VAL A 549 -26.59 -10.89 11.83
C VAL A 549 -27.45 -10.03 12.77
N LEU A 550 -26.97 -8.84 13.18
CA LEU A 550 -27.73 -7.90 14.01
C LEU A 550 -29.00 -7.41 13.31
N SER A 551 -28.98 -7.23 11.97
CA SER A 551 -30.18 -6.85 11.22
C SER A 551 -31.29 -7.89 11.35
N VAL A 552 -30.94 -9.17 11.43
CA VAL A 552 -31.89 -10.27 11.68
C VAL A 552 -32.40 -10.23 13.13
N CYS A 553 -31.51 -10.00 14.11
CA CYS A 553 -31.91 -9.81 15.51
C CYS A 553 -32.90 -8.63 15.65
N THR A 554 -32.63 -7.54 14.97
CA THR A 554 -33.50 -6.35 14.91
C THR A 554 -34.85 -6.65 14.30
N LYS A 555 -34.90 -7.38 13.20
CA LYS A 555 -36.14 -7.70 12.47
C LYS A 555 -37.06 -8.64 13.26
N PHE A 556 -36.47 -9.58 13.97
CA PHE A 556 -37.22 -10.58 14.75
C PHE A 556 -37.27 -10.27 16.26
N CYS A 557 -36.76 -9.12 16.67
CA CYS A 557 -36.69 -8.66 18.08
C CYS A 557 -36.02 -9.69 19.02
N HIS A 558 -34.96 -10.36 18.54
CA HIS A 558 -34.19 -11.33 19.34
C HIS A 558 -33.17 -10.64 20.23
N LEU A 559 -33.60 -10.22 21.43
CA LEU A 559 -32.77 -9.49 22.39
C LEU A 559 -31.56 -10.30 22.90
N ASP A 560 -31.77 -11.56 23.29
CA ASP A 560 -30.69 -12.39 23.89
C ASP A 560 -29.53 -12.62 22.95
N LEU A 561 -29.81 -12.91 21.69
CA LEU A 561 -28.78 -13.05 20.66
C LEU A 561 -28.11 -11.70 20.32
N GLY A 562 -28.89 -10.63 20.21
CA GLY A 562 -28.39 -9.30 19.99
C GLY A 562 -27.43 -8.82 21.09
N SER A 563 -27.77 -9.09 22.35
CA SER A 563 -26.92 -8.75 23.51
C SER A 563 -25.65 -9.62 23.56
N SER A 564 -25.74 -10.90 23.18
CA SER A 564 -24.57 -11.78 23.07
C SER A 564 -23.59 -11.32 21.96
N LEU A 565 -24.14 -10.92 20.81
CA LEU A 565 -23.35 -10.35 19.72
C LEU A 565 -22.68 -9.02 20.12
N HIS A 566 -23.40 -8.16 20.85
CA HIS A 566 -22.82 -6.92 21.39
C HIS A 566 -21.62 -7.23 22.30
N GLY A 567 -21.74 -8.20 23.20
CA GLY A 567 -20.63 -8.66 24.04
C GLY A 567 -19.45 -9.21 23.24
N LEU A 568 -19.70 -9.84 22.09
CA LEU A 568 -18.65 -10.32 21.19
C LEU A 568 -17.96 -9.17 20.44
N ILE A 569 -18.72 -8.17 19.97
CA ILE A 569 -18.20 -6.96 19.32
C ILE A 569 -17.25 -6.22 20.27
N ILE A 570 -17.62 -6.07 21.54
CA ILE A 570 -16.75 -5.44 22.56
C ILE A 570 -15.45 -6.25 22.73
N LYS A 571 -15.54 -7.58 22.84
CA LYS A 571 -14.37 -8.45 23.00
C LYS A 571 -13.41 -8.43 21.79
N THR A 572 -13.94 -8.25 20.60
CA THR A 572 -13.14 -8.19 19.36
C THR A 572 -12.63 -6.80 19.04
N ASN A 573 -12.97 -5.80 19.85
CA ASN A 573 -12.61 -4.38 19.66
C ASN A 573 -13.03 -3.81 18.28
N LEU A 574 -14.14 -4.30 17.72
CA LEU A 574 -14.67 -3.91 16.40
C LEU A 574 -15.76 -2.82 16.51
N SER A 575 -15.74 -1.98 17.55
CA SER A 575 -16.75 -0.92 17.71
C SER A 575 -16.48 0.24 16.74
N ASP A 576 -17.06 0.16 15.55
CA ASP A 576 -17.14 1.29 14.62
C ASP A 576 -18.50 2.00 14.71
N THR A 577 -18.59 3.22 14.19
CA THR A 577 -19.81 4.04 14.22
C THR A 577 -20.98 3.34 13.52
N PHE A 578 -20.73 2.53 12.48
CA PHE A 578 -21.79 1.80 11.76
C PHE A 578 -22.40 0.70 12.62
N LEU A 579 -21.58 -0.08 13.32
CA LEU A 579 -22.05 -1.11 14.25
C LEU A 579 -22.81 -0.50 15.43
N CYS A 580 -22.33 0.63 15.97
CA CYS A 580 -23.03 1.35 17.02
C CYS A 580 -24.45 1.78 16.56
N ASN A 581 -24.59 2.28 15.34
CA ASN A 581 -25.90 2.66 14.78
C ASN A 581 -26.86 1.47 14.70
N VAL A 582 -26.36 0.31 14.26
CA VAL A 582 -27.17 -0.92 14.17
C VAL A 582 -27.55 -1.44 15.56
N LEU A 583 -26.63 -1.36 16.55
CA LEU A 583 -26.90 -1.75 17.94
C LEU A 583 -27.95 -0.83 18.59
N ILE A 584 -27.87 0.49 18.37
CA ILE A 584 -28.86 1.45 18.84
C ILE A 584 -30.26 1.10 18.30
N ASP A 585 -30.38 0.84 16.99
CA ASP A 585 -31.63 0.46 16.35
C ASP A 585 -32.14 -0.91 16.86
N MET A 586 -31.24 -1.89 17.03
CA MET A 586 -31.56 -3.22 17.56
C MET A 586 -32.13 -3.14 18.97
N TYR A 587 -31.44 -2.46 19.89
CA TYR A 587 -31.94 -2.30 21.27
C TYR A 587 -33.23 -1.49 21.31
N GLY A 588 -33.36 -0.44 20.49
CA GLY A 588 -34.57 0.36 20.37
C GLY A 588 -35.78 -0.46 19.93
N LYS A 589 -35.66 -1.30 18.90
CA LYS A 589 -36.72 -2.16 18.40
C LYS A 589 -37.02 -3.34 19.33
N CYS A 590 -36.05 -3.80 20.12
CA CYS A 590 -36.25 -4.80 21.18
C CYS A 590 -36.78 -4.23 22.50
N GLY A 591 -37.09 -2.92 22.55
CA GLY A 591 -37.71 -2.31 23.75
C GLY A 591 -36.69 -1.98 24.87
N ARG A 592 -35.38 -2.09 24.65
CA ARG A 592 -34.33 -1.83 25.65
C ARG A 592 -33.68 -0.48 25.43
N ILE A 593 -34.45 0.58 25.68
CA ILE A 593 -34.02 1.95 25.44
C ILE A 593 -32.82 2.35 26.32
N ASP A 594 -32.73 1.82 27.55
CA ASP A 594 -31.58 2.00 28.45
C ASP A 594 -30.25 1.56 27.81
N CYS A 595 -30.26 0.39 27.14
CA CYS A 595 -29.09 -0.10 26.41
C CYS A 595 -28.82 0.72 25.15
N SER A 596 -29.86 1.16 24.42
CA SER A 596 -29.71 2.01 23.23
C SER A 596 -29.05 3.35 23.57
N VAL A 597 -29.44 3.99 24.68
CA VAL A 597 -28.85 5.23 25.18
C VAL A 597 -27.40 5.02 25.61
N LYS A 598 -27.08 3.93 26.31
CA LYS A 598 -25.72 3.60 26.71
C LYS A 598 -24.79 3.45 25.52
N VAL A 599 -25.18 2.67 24.50
CA VAL A 599 -24.38 2.51 23.27
C VAL A 599 -24.14 3.87 22.59
N PHE A 600 -25.16 4.74 22.57
CA PHE A 600 -25.00 6.10 22.03
C PHE A 600 -23.97 6.93 22.81
N GLU A 601 -24.02 6.89 24.14
CA GLU A 601 -23.13 7.65 25.01
C GLU A 601 -21.67 7.15 24.98
N GLU A 602 -21.47 5.84 24.71
CA GLU A 602 -20.15 5.23 24.53
C GLU A 602 -19.55 5.50 23.14
N THR A 603 -20.36 5.97 22.15
CA THR A 603 -19.89 6.23 20.79
C THR A 603 -19.05 7.50 20.75
N THR A 604 -17.77 7.36 20.40
CA THR A 604 -16.76 8.46 20.38
C THR A 604 -17.08 9.54 19.34
N TYR A 605 -17.64 9.16 18.18
CA TYR A 605 -18.01 10.07 17.09
C TYR A 605 -19.44 9.82 16.65
N SER A 606 -20.36 10.67 17.12
CA SER A 606 -21.78 10.60 16.75
C SER A 606 -22.03 11.42 15.49
N ASN A 607 -22.40 10.77 14.39
CA ASN A 607 -22.83 11.42 13.15
C ASN A 607 -24.36 11.54 13.09
N ILE A 608 -24.88 12.16 12.03
CA ILE A 608 -26.31 12.35 11.84
C ILE A 608 -27.10 11.03 11.90
N PHE A 609 -26.55 9.92 11.39
CA PHE A 609 -27.21 8.61 11.42
C PHE A 609 -27.31 8.06 12.84
N THR A 610 -26.29 8.28 13.68
CA THR A 610 -26.28 7.87 15.09
C THR A 610 -27.37 8.60 15.88
N TRP A 611 -27.49 9.91 15.69
CA TRP A 611 -28.55 10.70 16.30
C TRP A 611 -29.94 10.29 15.80
N THR A 612 -30.09 10.06 14.51
CA THR A 612 -31.35 9.61 13.91
C THR A 612 -31.80 8.26 14.45
N ALA A 613 -30.86 7.31 14.62
CA ALA A 613 -31.14 6.00 15.20
C ALA A 613 -31.64 6.12 16.66
N LEU A 614 -31.00 6.96 17.47
CA LEU A 614 -31.40 7.21 18.85
C LEU A 614 -32.79 7.88 18.94
N ILE A 615 -33.01 8.93 18.15
CA ILE A 615 -34.30 9.66 18.10
C ILE A 615 -35.42 8.70 17.73
N ASN A 616 -35.21 7.88 16.70
CA ASN A 616 -36.18 6.87 16.28
C ASN A 616 -36.43 5.82 17.38
N SER A 617 -35.40 5.35 18.03
CA SER A 617 -35.48 4.39 19.13
C SER A 617 -36.31 4.95 20.32
N LEU A 618 -36.06 6.19 20.70
CA LEU A 618 -36.80 6.91 21.73
C LEU A 618 -38.28 7.06 21.35
N GLY A 619 -38.55 7.48 20.12
CA GLY A 619 -39.93 7.64 19.65
C GLY A 619 -40.74 6.35 19.63
N LEU A 620 -40.13 5.25 19.12
CA LEU A 620 -40.77 3.93 19.07
C LEU A 620 -41.14 3.38 20.49
N ASN A 621 -40.37 3.76 21.48
CA ASN A 621 -40.56 3.31 22.88
C ASN A 621 -41.39 4.31 23.73
N GLY A 622 -41.98 5.33 23.13
CA GLY A 622 -42.89 6.27 23.81
C GLY A 622 -42.20 7.44 24.52
N TYR A 623 -40.88 7.57 24.39
CA TYR A 623 -40.08 8.68 24.99
C TYR A 623 -40.02 9.89 24.07
N ALA A 624 -41.18 10.35 23.57
CA ALA A 624 -41.25 11.41 22.56
C ALA A 624 -40.63 12.76 23.00
N HIS A 625 -40.85 13.15 24.26
CA HIS A 625 -40.25 14.37 24.81
C HIS A 625 -38.71 14.29 24.85
N GLU A 626 -38.14 13.14 25.22
CA GLU A 626 -36.68 12.95 25.21
C GLU A 626 -36.16 12.92 23.78
N ALA A 627 -36.91 12.35 22.79
CA ALA A 627 -36.56 12.39 21.39
C ALA A 627 -36.45 13.82 20.87
N VAL A 628 -37.41 14.71 21.22
CA VAL A 628 -37.36 16.15 20.85
C VAL A 628 -36.15 16.84 21.50
N LYS A 629 -35.87 16.53 22.76
CA LYS A 629 -34.70 17.07 23.45
C LYS A 629 -33.40 16.64 22.78
N ARG A 630 -33.25 15.35 22.43
CA ARG A 630 -32.08 14.85 21.71
C ARG A 630 -31.96 15.45 20.30
N PHE A 631 -33.07 15.67 19.61
CA PHE A 631 -33.07 16.36 18.32
C PHE A 631 -32.54 17.81 18.44
N ARG A 632 -33.00 18.56 19.46
CA ARG A 632 -32.47 19.90 19.74
C ARG A 632 -30.98 19.88 20.11
N ASN A 633 -30.53 18.88 20.87
CA ASN A 633 -29.11 18.72 21.18
C ASN A 633 -28.26 18.45 19.90
N MET A 634 -28.76 17.65 18.97
CA MET A 634 -28.12 17.43 17.66
C MET A 634 -27.92 18.73 16.90
N LEU A 635 -28.93 19.61 16.91
CA LEU A 635 -28.84 20.93 16.27
C LEU A 635 -27.83 21.86 16.97
N LEU A 636 -27.78 21.84 18.33
CA LEU A 636 -26.82 22.59 19.11
C LEU A 636 -25.37 22.16 18.86
N MET A 637 -25.14 20.89 18.50
CA MET A 637 -23.84 20.38 18.08
C MET A 637 -23.43 20.80 16.66
N GLY A 638 -24.28 21.59 15.96
CA GLY A 638 -24.00 22.08 14.63
C GLY A 638 -24.30 21.07 13.51
N LEU A 639 -24.98 19.96 13.81
CA LEU A 639 -25.38 18.98 12.80
C LEU A 639 -26.68 19.40 12.15
N SER A 640 -26.69 19.60 10.84
CA SER A 640 -27.90 19.86 10.06
C SER A 640 -28.70 18.56 9.85
N PRO A 641 -30.02 18.54 10.14
CA PRO A 641 -30.83 17.35 9.95
C PRO A 641 -30.99 17.03 8.46
N ASP A 642 -31.11 15.74 8.13
CA ASP A 642 -31.52 15.24 6.82
C ASP A 642 -33.00 14.86 6.80
N ALA A 643 -33.53 14.47 5.64
CA ALA A 643 -34.93 14.05 5.50
C ALA A 643 -35.27 12.85 6.43
N LEU A 644 -34.33 11.95 6.67
CA LEU A 644 -34.53 10.78 7.54
C LEU A 644 -34.60 11.19 9.02
N ALA A 645 -33.76 12.11 9.46
CA ALA A 645 -33.79 12.63 10.83
C ALA A 645 -35.10 13.38 11.11
N LEU A 646 -35.56 14.20 10.14
CA LEU A 646 -36.83 14.91 10.24
C LEU A 646 -38.02 13.93 10.27
N ARG A 647 -38.00 12.88 9.45
CA ARG A 647 -39.01 11.82 9.51
C ARG A 647 -39.02 11.11 10.85
N ALA A 648 -37.84 10.79 11.41
CA ALA A 648 -37.73 10.12 12.69
C ALA A 648 -38.32 10.96 13.84
N ILE A 649 -38.01 12.26 13.89
CA ILE A 649 -38.56 13.14 14.92
C ILE A 649 -40.05 13.41 14.74
N LEU A 650 -40.56 13.60 13.51
CA LEU A 650 -41.98 13.74 13.24
C LEU A 650 -42.75 12.45 13.61
N SER A 651 -42.16 11.28 13.34
CA SER A 651 -42.75 9.99 13.80
C SER A 651 -42.75 9.90 15.32
N SER A 652 -41.72 10.37 16.01
CA SER A 652 -41.65 10.41 17.47
C SER A 652 -42.74 11.32 18.06
N CYS A 653 -42.94 12.51 17.47
CA CYS A 653 -44.05 13.40 17.85
C CYS A 653 -45.40 12.76 17.61
N ARG A 654 -45.58 12.02 16.49
CA ARG A 654 -46.79 11.28 16.16
C ARG A 654 -47.12 10.19 17.21
N TYR A 655 -46.13 9.46 17.68
CA TYR A 655 -46.35 8.44 18.73
C TYR A 655 -46.63 9.04 20.10
N GLY A 656 -46.02 10.19 20.41
CA GLY A 656 -46.20 10.88 21.69
C GLY A 656 -47.35 11.91 21.73
N GLY A 657 -48.05 12.16 20.62
CA GLY A 657 -49.12 13.15 20.56
C GLY A 657 -48.63 14.62 20.68
N LEU A 658 -47.36 14.90 20.38
CA LEU A 658 -46.74 16.23 20.52
C LEU A 658 -47.06 17.11 19.29
N VAL A 659 -48.28 17.69 19.29
CA VAL A 659 -48.81 18.44 18.14
C VAL A 659 -48.05 19.72 17.92
N SER A 660 -47.75 20.50 18.98
CA SER A 660 -47.06 21.80 18.88
C SER A 660 -45.69 21.66 18.31
N GLU A 661 -44.89 20.74 18.85
CA GLU A 661 -43.51 20.48 18.43
C GLU A 661 -43.45 19.88 17.02
N GLY A 662 -44.36 18.96 16.70
CA GLY A 662 -44.46 18.35 15.37
C GLY A 662 -44.75 19.40 14.26
N LEU A 663 -45.70 20.31 14.53
CA LEU A 663 -46.04 21.39 13.60
C LEU A 663 -44.87 22.41 13.47
N GLU A 664 -44.21 22.76 14.55
CA GLU A 664 -43.03 23.62 14.55
C GLU A 664 -41.92 23.04 13.66
N ILE A 665 -41.51 21.81 13.91
CA ILE A 665 -40.47 21.12 13.15
C ILE A 665 -40.87 21.00 11.67
N PHE A 666 -42.13 20.67 11.38
CA PHE A 666 -42.60 20.55 10.01
C PHE A 666 -42.54 21.88 9.23
N ARG A 667 -42.87 23.01 9.88
CA ARG A 667 -42.72 24.33 9.29
C ARG A 667 -41.28 24.73 9.05
N GLN A 668 -40.39 24.38 9.98
CA GLN A 668 -38.94 24.66 9.91
C GLN A 668 -38.24 23.87 8.80
N MET A 669 -38.83 22.76 8.28
CA MET A 669 -38.21 21.93 7.25
C MET A 669 -37.80 22.75 6.01
N GLY A 670 -38.69 23.58 5.51
CA GLY A 670 -38.43 24.40 4.30
C GLY A 670 -37.66 25.68 4.62
N THR A 671 -37.99 26.35 5.73
CA THR A 671 -37.43 27.67 6.08
C THR A 671 -36.02 27.59 6.66
N ASP A 672 -35.77 26.70 7.61
CA ASP A 672 -34.56 26.69 8.39
C ASP A 672 -33.57 25.59 7.90
N TYR A 673 -34.10 24.46 7.43
CA TYR A 673 -33.26 23.32 7.01
C TYR A 673 -33.17 23.17 5.48
N GLY A 674 -33.97 23.93 4.69
CA GLY A 674 -33.93 23.88 3.22
C GLY A 674 -34.37 22.53 2.62
N ILE A 675 -35.13 21.72 3.39
CA ILE A 675 -35.57 20.38 2.98
C ILE A 675 -37.04 20.43 2.60
N SER A 676 -37.36 20.11 1.34
CA SER A 676 -38.75 19.98 0.90
C SER A 676 -39.44 18.77 1.50
N PRO A 677 -40.64 18.91 2.15
CA PRO A 677 -41.33 17.79 2.73
C PRO A 677 -41.76 16.74 1.69
N GLU A 678 -41.49 15.47 1.98
CA GLU A 678 -41.87 14.30 1.20
C GLU A 678 -43.18 13.67 1.72
N LEU A 679 -43.77 12.72 0.98
CA LEU A 679 -45.00 12.00 1.36
C LEU A 679 -45.01 11.46 2.79
N ASP A 680 -43.87 10.91 3.24
CA ASP A 680 -43.75 10.35 4.58
C ASP A 680 -43.82 11.41 5.70
N HIS A 681 -43.28 12.60 5.44
CA HIS A 681 -43.36 13.73 6.38
C HIS A 681 -44.82 14.23 6.49
N TYR A 682 -45.51 14.38 5.37
CA TYR A 682 -46.95 14.74 5.34
C TYR A 682 -47.78 13.68 6.06
N HIS A 683 -47.53 12.40 5.81
CA HIS A 683 -48.23 11.31 6.51
C HIS A 683 -48.05 11.39 8.03
N CYS A 684 -46.83 11.63 8.54
CA CYS A 684 -46.58 11.75 9.97
C CYS A 684 -47.38 12.92 10.59
N ILE A 685 -47.45 14.07 9.93
CA ILE A 685 -48.14 15.25 10.45
C ILE A 685 -49.65 15.08 10.35
N VAL A 686 -50.18 14.57 9.23
CA VAL A 686 -51.63 14.34 9.07
C VAL A 686 -52.15 13.33 10.10
N ASP A 687 -51.39 12.22 10.30
CA ASP A 687 -51.73 11.20 11.33
C ASP A 687 -51.66 11.76 12.75
N LEU A 688 -50.66 12.58 13.07
CA LEU A 688 -50.55 13.27 14.36
C LEU A 688 -51.78 14.16 14.62
N LEU A 689 -52.14 15.02 13.67
CA LEU A 689 -53.27 15.93 13.80
C LEU A 689 -54.61 15.20 13.86
N ALA A 690 -54.80 14.18 13.04
CA ALA A 690 -55.98 13.38 12.99
C ALA A 690 -56.23 12.62 14.31
N LYS A 691 -55.18 12.04 14.87
CA LYS A 691 -55.24 11.34 16.18
C LYS A 691 -55.54 12.25 17.36
N ASN A 692 -55.16 13.55 17.25
CA ASN A 692 -55.39 14.51 18.33
C ASN A 692 -56.64 15.41 18.04
N GLY A 693 -57.51 15.04 17.09
CA GLY A 693 -58.78 15.70 16.83
C GLY A 693 -58.70 17.02 16.08
N GLN A 694 -57.50 17.42 15.57
CA GLN A 694 -57.27 18.67 14.86
C GLN A 694 -57.55 18.52 13.35
N MET A 695 -58.81 18.13 12.99
CA MET A 695 -59.18 17.75 11.64
C MET A 695 -59.06 18.91 10.65
N LYS A 696 -59.41 20.16 11.08
CA LYS A 696 -59.32 21.35 10.22
C LYS A 696 -57.87 21.67 9.79
N GLU A 697 -56.91 21.51 10.69
CA GLU A 697 -55.49 21.72 10.38
C GLU A 697 -54.95 20.56 9.52
N ALA A 698 -55.37 19.32 9.75
CA ALA A 698 -55.01 18.19 8.90
C ALA A 698 -55.49 18.36 7.46
N GLU A 699 -56.76 18.80 7.26
CA GLU A 699 -57.33 19.10 5.94
C GLU A 699 -56.56 20.22 5.22
N LYS A 700 -56.18 21.28 5.95
CA LYS A 700 -55.40 22.38 5.42
C LYS A 700 -54.00 21.94 4.92
N ILE A 701 -53.35 21.06 5.67
CA ILE A 701 -52.06 20.49 5.28
C ILE A 701 -52.22 19.61 4.04
N ILE A 702 -53.25 18.73 3.98
CA ILE A 702 -53.52 17.91 2.79
C ILE A 702 -53.75 18.77 1.55
N ARG A 703 -54.49 19.87 1.66
CA ARG A 703 -54.72 20.81 0.53
C ARG A 703 -53.47 21.56 0.09
N SER A 704 -52.51 21.74 0.99
CA SER A 704 -51.23 22.45 0.69
C SER A 704 -50.14 21.54 0.12
N MET A 705 -50.39 20.24 -0.04
CA MET A 705 -49.40 19.28 -0.58
C MET A 705 -49.13 19.59 -2.07
N PRO A 706 -47.86 19.59 -2.51
CA PRO A 706 -47.49 19.81 -3.90
C PRO A 706 -47.73 18.59 -4.81
N PHE A 707 -48.15 17.47 -4.26
CA PHE A 707 -48.42 16.21 -4.95
C PHE A 707 -49.69 15.55 -4.37
N PRO A 708 -50.35 14.63 -5.12
CA PRO A 708 -51.59 13.98 -4.64
C PRO A 708 -51.34 13.10 -3.41
N PRO A 709 -52.21 13.18 -2.39
CA PRO A 709 -52.12 12.34 -1.19
C PRO A 709 -52.23 10.85 -1.53
N ASN A 710 -51.42 10.02 -0.90
CA ASN A 710 -51.47 8.57 -1.06
C ASN A 710 -52.56 7.93 -0.15
N ALA A 711 -52.80 6.63 -0.36
CA ALA A 711 -53.79 5.85 0.41
C ALA A 711 -53.55 5.91 1.92
N ASN A 712 -52.30 5.98 2.38
CA ASN A 712 -51.97 6.01 3.82
C ASN A 712 -52.40 7.34 4.46
N ILE A 713 -52.18 8.48 3.76
CA ILE A 713 -52.60 9.81 4.25
C ILE A 713 -54.13 9.87 4.35
N TRP A 714 -54.86 9.42 3.32
CA TRP A 714 -56.30 9.38 3.36
C TRP A 714 -56.84 8.46 4.44
N ARG A 715 -56.22 7.30 4.64
CA ARG A 715 -56.62 6.35 5.70
C ARG A 715 -56.46 6.98 7.07
N SER A 716 -55.33 7.59 7.39
CA SER A 716 -55.10 8.25 8.69
C SER A 716 -56.10 9.41 8.91
N PHE A 717 -56.40 10.19 7.85
CA PHE A 717 -57.39 11.25 7.96
C PHE A 717 -58.80 10.72 8.22
N LEU A 718 -59.24 9.71 7.45
CA LEU A 718 -60.58 9.10 7.64
C LEU A 718 -60.73 8.44 8.98
N GLU A 719 -59.70 7.70 9.49
CA GLU A 719 -59.70 7.12 10.84
C GLU A 719 -59.82 8.23 11.90
N GLY A 720 -59.23 9.39 11.73
CA GLY A 720 -59.40 10.56 12.58
C GLY A 720 -60.84 11.12 12.54
N CYS A 721 -61.46 11.21 11.36
CA CYS A 721 -62.86 11.63 11.22
C CYS A 721 -63.81 10.69 11.99
N MET A 722 -63.67 9.37 11.79
CA MET A 722 -64.50 8.38 12.46
C MET A 722 -64.37 8.42 13.99
N ARG A 723 -63.17 8.65 14.52
CA ARG A 723 -62.93 8.77 15.98
C ARG A 723 -63.58 10.04 16.55
N ASN A 724 -63.55 11.15 15.82
CA ASN A 724 -64.16 12.40 16.26
C ASN A 724 -65.68 12.37 16.17
N GLU A 725 -66.30 11.62 15.24
CA GLU A 725 -67.77 11.42 15.17
C GLU A 725 -68.26 10.51 16.28
N ILE A 726 -67.45 9.59 16.80
CA ILE A 726 -67.78 8.72 17.92
C ILE A 726 -67.61 9.45 19.26
N ALA A 727 -66.75 10.47 19.32
CA ALA A 727 -66.43 11.22 20.53
C ALA A 727 -67.37 12.43 20.78
N ASN A 728 -68.13 12.87 19.76
CA ASN A 728 -69.21 13.87 19.85
C ASN A 728 -70.57 13.17 19.91
#